data_12d40d7174767281ade53fd27e533446
#
_entry.id   12d40d7174767281ade53fd27e533446
#
_cell.length_a   1.000
_cell.length_b   1.000
_cell.length_c   1.000
_cell.angle_alpha   90.00
_cell.angle_beta   90.00
_cell.angle_gamma   90.00
#
_symmetry.space_group_name_H-M   'P 1'
#
loop_
_entity.id
_entity.type
_entity.pdbx_description
1 polymer ?
#
loop_
_entity_poly.entity_id
_entity_poly.type
_entity_poly.pdbx_seq_one_letter_code
_entity_poly.pdbx_strand_id
1 'polypeptide(L)'
;MTLRDLHIGQTATITSVGGEGSLRQHFLDMGVIPGAEVTLVKYAPMGDPMELLIHGYELTLRLADAEKIEIAKAHDAERKGEKGGFADKKTKKAEHPGLGEGGKYHTKADEHPLPKDTKLTFALAGNQNCGKTTLFNQLTGSNQHVGNFPGVTVDQKSGSIRNNPETLVTDLPGIYSLSPYTSEEIVSRQFILEEKPTCIINIVDATNIERNLYLTMQLMELDTPVVLALNMMDEVRGNGGTIHINEMENMLGIPVVPISAAKNEGIDELVSHALHIAQYQEKPGRTDFCDKDENGGAVHRCLHGIMHLIEDHAKLAGIPARFAAGKLVEGDPLVLEALKLSDNEKDMLEHIICQMEEERGLDRSAAMADMRFGFIQKLCDETVVKPHESKEHERSRAIDRILTGKYTAIPAFIGIMALVFWLTFNVIGAWLQGLLEQGIEALTALTDSALSAWNVSPMLHSLVIDGIFGGIGSVLSFLPIIVTLFFFLSFLEDSGYMARIAFVMDKLLRKIGLSGRSIVPMLIGFGCTVPGVMASRTLPSERDRKMTIMMTPFMSCTAKLPIYGFFTAAFFPGKGAIIMVGLYFTGIIIGILCALISKGTMFKGEAVPFVMELPNYRMPGAKNVAMLLWDKAKDFLQRAFTVIFIASIVVWFLQTFDFRLNIVSDSHDSMLAVIAGFIAPVFAPLGFGDWRISTSLIAGFMAKESVVSTLTVLLGGTEDITALLSPLAAISLLVFCLLYTPCVAAVASINRELGGKWAAGIVVWQCAVAWAAALIVRLIGLALGMA
;
A
#
# COMPACT_ATOMS: atom_id res chain seq x y z
N MET A 1 -22.34 -25.62 12.90
CA MET A 1 -20.88 -25.54 13.18
C MET A 1 -20.34 -24.37 12.39
N THR A 2 -19.49 -23.54 12.98
CA THR A 2 -18.96 -22.38 12.28
C THR A 2 -17.55 -22.66 11.78
N LEU A 3 -17.06 -21.87 10.82
CA LEU A 3 -15.72 -22.01 10.29
C LEU A 3 -14.62 -21.83 11.36
N ARG A 4 -14.91 -21.08 12.43
CA ARG A 4 -14.06 -20.96 13.61
C ARG A 4 -13.78 -22.29 14.32
N ASP A 5 -14.73 -23.24 14.29
CA ASP A 5 -14.64 -24.52 14.99
C ASP A 5 -13.76 -25.55 14.27
N LEU A 6 -13.27 -25.21 13.05
CA LEU A 6 -12.43 -26.07 12.25
C LEU A 6 -11.03 -26.22 12.88
N HIS A 7 -10.47 -27.41 12.87
CA HIS A 7 -9.11 -27.67 13.35
C HIS A 7 -8.10 -27.71 12.22
N ILE A 8 -6.85 -27.45 12.56
CA ILE A 8 -5.75 -27.45 11.58
C ILE A 8 -5.71 -28.81 10.85
N GLY A 9 -5.73 -28.75 9.51
CA GLY A 9 -5.74 -29.93 8.64
C GLY A 9 -7.12 -30.53 8.40
N GLN A 10 -8.20 -29.95 8.93
CA GLN A 10 -9.56 -30.36 8.62
C GLN A 10 -10.13 -29.60 7.45
N THR A 11 -10.97 -30.28 6.68
CA THR A 11 -11.73 -29.74 5.56
C THR A 11 -13.22 -29.79 5.87
N ALA A 12 -13.95 -28.78 5.45
CA ALA A 12 -15.41 -28.76 5.53
C ALA A 12 -15.98 -28.01 4.32
N THR A 13 -17.27 -28.27 4.02
CA THR A 13 -18.01 -27.53 2.98
C THR A 13 -18.73 -26.36 3.63
N ILE A 14 -18.64 -25.19 3.05
CA ILE A 14 -19.38 -24.00 3.50
C ILE A 14 -20.87 -24.20 3.20
N THR A 15 -21.72 -23.99 4.19
CA THR A 15 -23.18 -24.11 4.03
C THR A 15 -23.87 -22.76 3.90
N SER A 16 -23.40 -21.77 4.66
CA SER A 16 -23.89 -20.39 4.55
C SER A 16 -22.82 -19.38 4.93
N VAL A 17 -22.91 -18.18 4.35
CA VAL A 17 -22.03 -17.04 4.64
C VAL A 17 -22.89 -15.94 5.23
N GLY A 18 -22.79 -15.76 6.54
CA GLY A 18 -23.51 -14.73 7.26
C GLY A 18 -22.84 -13.37 7.21
N GLY A 19 -23.47 -12.39 7.85
CA GLY A 19 -23.05 -10.98 7.81
C GLY A 19 -23.89 -10.19 6.82
N GLU A 20 -23.65 -8.88 6.77
CA GLU A 20 -24.39 -7.93 5.92
C GLU A 20 -23.45 -6.95 5.24
N GLY A 21 -23.93 -6.33 4.15
CA GLY A 21 -23.26 -5.24 3.46
C GLY A 21 -22.00 -5.63 2.68
N SER A 22 -21.17 -4.66 2.42
CA SER A 22 -19.99 -4.76 1.55
C SER A 22 -18.96 -5.79 2.00
N LEU A 23 -18.84 -6.06 3.30
CA LEU A 23 -17.89 -7.05 3.81
C LEU A 23 -18.30 -8.47 3.41
N ARG A 24 -19.60 -8.81 3.54
CA ARG A 24 -20.12 -10.09 3.12
C ARG A 24 -19.95 -10.29 1.62
N GLN A 25 -20.27 -9.26 0.83
CA GLN A 25 -20.03 -9.28 -0.62
C GLN A 25 -18.56 -9.54 -0.93
N HIS A 26 -17.64 -8.91 -0.20
CA HIS A 26 -16.22 -9.13 -0.37
C HIS A 26 -15.80 -10.58 -0.09
N PHE A 27 -16.37 -11.25 0.92
CA PHE A 27 -16.10 -12.68 1.15
C PHE A 27 -16.59 -13.54 -0.02
N LEU A 28 -17.78 -13.27 -0.54
CA LEU A 28 -18.32 -13.97 -1.70
C LEU A 28 -17.45 -13.75 -2.95
N ASP A 29 -17.04 -12.51 -3.20
CA ASP A 29 -16.13 -12.14 -4.29
C ASP A 29 -14.75 -12.82 -4.15
N MET A 30 -14.34 -13.11 -2.90
CA MET A 30 -13.14 -13.89 -2.57
C MET A 30 -13.36 -15.41 -2.64
N GLY A 31 -14.48 -15.90 -3.12
CA GLY A 31 -14.78 -17.33 -3.29
C GLY A 31 -15.19 -18.07 -2.01
N VAL A 32 -15.46 -17.35 -0.93
CA VAL A 32 -16.09 -17.92 0.26
C VAL A 32 -17.57 -18.03 -0.01
N ILE A 33 -18.00 -19.11 -0.69
CA ILE A 33 -19.37 -19.30 -1.18
C ILE A 33 -19.97 -20.59 -0.61
N PRO A 34 -21.30 -20.69 -0.45
CA PRO A 34 -21.94 -21.96 -0.13
C PRO A 34 -21.58 -23.03 -1.15
N GLY A 35 -21.25 -24.23 -0.67
CA GLY A 35 -20.79 -25.35 -1.51
C GLY A 35 -19.27 -25.45 -1.68
N ALA A 36 -18.51 -24.40 -1.41
CA ALA A 36 -17.06 -24.43 -1.51
C ALA A 36 -16.40 -25.28 -0.41
N GLU A 37 -15.41 -26.06 -0.75
CA GLU A 37 -14.55 -26.78 0.22
C GLU A 37 -13.50 -25.83 0.79
N VAL A 38 -13.38 -25.80 2.10
CA VAL A 38 -12.41 -24.99 2.82
C VAL A 38 -11.60 -25.84 3.78
N THR A 39 -10.27 -25.69 3.76
CA THR A 39 -9.36 -26.39 4.67
C THR A 39 -8.62 -25.39 5.55
N LEU A 40 -8.58 -25.64 6.87
CA LEU A 40 -7.78 -24.82 7.78
C LEU A 40 -6.31 -25.22 7.70
N VAL A 41 -5.46 -24.31 7.23
CA VAL A 41 -4.02 -24.52 7.09
C VAL A 41 -3.29 -24.27 8.41
N LYS A 42 -3.46 -23.09 8.98
CA LYS A 42 -2.84 -22.68 10.25
C LYS A 42 -3.52 -21.45 10.85
N TYR A 43 -3.16 -21.13 12.07
CA TYR A 43 -3.46 -19.84 12.70
C TYR A 43 -2.23 -18.95 12.69
N ALA A 44 -2.44 -17.63 12.69
CA ALA A 44 -1.39 -16.66 13.00
C ALA A 44 -0.77 -16.99 14.36
N PRO A 45 0.50 -16.63 14.64
CA PRO A 45 1.21 -16.97 15.87
C PRO A 45 0.47 -16.66 17.17
N MET A 46 -0.38 -15.61 17.13
CA MET A 46 -1.23 -15.21 18.26
C MET A 46 -2.62 -15.86 18.27
N GLY A 47 -2.88 -16.79 17.36
CA GLY A 47 -4.13 -17.52 17.23
C GLY A 47 -5.24 -16.80 16.45
N ASP A 48 -4.97 -15.65 15.85
CA ASP A 48 -5.90 -14.87 15.01
C ASP A 48 -5.09 -13.88 14.16
N PRO A 49 -5.30 -13.79 12.83
CA PRO A 49 -6.31 -14.49 12.01
C PRO A 49 -5.98 -15.96 11.70
N MET A 50 -6.93 -16.65 11.08
CA MET A 50 -6.77 -18.01 10.54
C MET A 50 -6.44 -17.95 9.04
N GLU A 51 -5.66 -18.92 8.56
CA GLU A 51 -5.30 -19.11 7.17
C GLU A 51 -6.01 -20.33 6.61
N LEU A 52 -6.73 -20.14 5.54
CA LEU A 52 -7.60 -21.12 4.90
C LEU A 52 -7.13 -21.39 3.47
N LEU A 53 -7.25 -22.62 3.04
CA LEU A 53 -7.12 -23.02 1.63
C LEU A 53 -8.52 -23.16 1.04
N ILE A 54 -8.83 -22.40 0.01
CA ILE A 54 -10.10 -22.42 -0.73
C ILE A 54 -9.81 -22.25 -2.22
N HIS A 55 -10.46 -22.98 -3.09
CA HIS A 55 -10.23 -22.94 -4.56
C HIS A 55 -8.75 -22.98 -4.97
N GLY A 56 -7.88 -23.63 -4.18
CA GLY A 56 -6.45 -23.77 -4.47
C GLY A 56 -5.56 -22.60 -4.07
N TYR A 57 -6.07 -21.55 -3.41
CA TYR A 57 -5.28 -20.42 -2.90
C TYR A 57 -5.46 -20.22 -1.38
N GLU A 58 -4.48 -19.56 -0.76
CA GLU A 58 -4.45 -19.29 0.68
C GLU A 58 -5.09 -17.93 0.99
N LEU A 59 -6.14 -17.96 1.81
CA LEU A 59 -6.90 -16.79 2.25
C LEU A 59 -6.82 -16.65 3.76
N THR A 60 -6.67 -15.42 4.26
CA THR A 60 -6.69 -15.16 5.70
C THR A 60 -8.01 -14.53 6.14
N LEU A 61 -8.61 -15.07 7.21
CA LEU A 61 -9.82 -14.52 7.82
C LEU A 61 -9.63 -14.35 9.33
N ARG A 62 -10.25 -13.31 9.89
CA ARG A 62 -10.33 -13.14 11.35
C ARG A 62 -11.29 -14.14 11.94
N LEU A 63 -11.03 -14.60 13.17
CA LEU A 63 -11.91 -15.52 13.88
C LEU A 63 -13.33 -14.94 14.05
N ALA A 64 -13.45 -13.63 14.27
CA ALA A 64 -14.75 -12.97 14.38
C ALA A 64 -15.57 -13.01 13.07
N ASP A 65 -14.91 -13.05 11.92
CA ASP A 65 -15.55 -13.18 10.62
C ASP A 65 -15.84 -14.65 10.31
N ALA A 66 -14.95 -15.55 10.69
CA ALA A 66 -15.13 -16.99 10.58
C ALA A 66 -16.32 -17.52 11.42
N GLU A 67 -16.67 -16.85 12.53
CA GLU A 67 -17.88 -17.16 13.33
C GLU A 67 -19.20 -16.95 12.56
N LYS A 68 -19.17 -16.10 11.52
CA LYS A 68 -20.35 -15.79 10.70
C LYS A 68 -20.53 -16.76 9.54
N ILE A 69 -19.58 -17.65 9.29
CA ILE A 69 -19.58 -18.61 8.19
C ILE A 69 -19.93 -19.98 8.75
N GLU A 70 -21.05 -20.54 8.31
CA GLU A 70 -21.48 -21.86 8.71
C GLU A 70 -20.88 -22.92 7.80
N ILE A 71 -20.48 -24.05 8.39
CA ILE A 71 -19.91 -25.18 7.69
C ILE A 71 -20.64 -26.48 8.01
N ALA A 72 -20.61 -27.41 7.06
CA ALA A 72 -21.02 -28.77 7.26
C ALA A 72 -20.08 -29.49 8.24
N LYS A 73 -20.41 -30.76 8.53
CA LYS A 73 -19.55 -31.57 9.42
C LYS A 73 -18.13 -31.68 8.88
N ALA A 74 -17.18 -31.24 9.69
CA ALA A 74 -15.77 -31.32 9.36
C ALA A 74 -15.27 -32.76 9.26
N HIS A 75 -14.36 -33.03 8.32
CA HIS A 75 -13.65 -34.30 8.17
C HIS A 75 -12.17 -34.03 8.02
N ASP A 76 -11.33 -34.99 8.36
CA ASP A 76 -9.90 -34.84 8.14
C ASP A 76 -9.64 -34.76 6.63
N ALA A 77 -8.79 -33.82 6.24
CA ALA A 77 -8.40 -33.67 4.85
C ALA A 77 -7.83 -35.02 4.38
N GLU A 78 -8.57 -35.72 3.52
CA GLU A 78 -7.99 -36.83 2.82
C GLU A 78 -6.77 -36.27 2.06
N ARG A 79 -5.56 -36.75 2.39
CA ARG A 79 -4.44 -36.61 1.47
C ARG A 79 -4.92 -37.28 0.19
N LYS A 80 -5.40 -36.50 -0.80
CA LYS A 80 -5.62 -36.96 -2.15
C LYS A 80 -4.28 -37.51 -2.63
N GLY A 81 -4.00 -38.74 -2.22
CA GLY A 81 -2.90 -39.50 -2.76
C GLY A 81 -3.16 -39.61 -4.24
N GLU A 82 -2.18 -39.25 -5.01
CA GLU A 82 -1.97 -39.44 -6.42
C GLU A 82 -2.77 -40.62 -7.02
N LYS A 83 -4.05 -40.44 -7.32
CA LYS A 83 -4.85 -41.34 -8.13
C LYS A 83 -5.70 -40.52 -9.09
N GLY A 84 -5.04 -39.80 -9.93
CA GLY A 84 -5.59 -39.26 -11.13
C GLY A 84 -4.51 -39.35 -12.19
N GLY A 85 -4.29 -40.58 -12.72
CA GLY A 85 -3.56 -40.73 -13.96
C GLY A 85 -4.29 -39.96 -15.04
N PHE A 86 -3.91 -38.72 -15.25
CA PHE A 86 -4.30 -38.03 -16.47
C PHE A 86 -3.75 -38.81 -17.63
N ALA A 87 -4.66 -39.44 -18.35
CA ALA A 87 -4.31 -40.05 -19.62
C ALA A 87 -3.56 -39.00 -20.45
N ASP A 88 -2.40 -39.39 -20.98
CA ASP A 88 -1.58 -38.63 -21.91
C ASP A 88 -2.46 -38.12 -23.06
N LYS A 89 -3.20 -37.01 -22.85
CA LYS A 89 -3.69 -36.23 -23.96
C LYS A 89 -2.46 -35.60 -24.57
N LYS A 90 -1.98 -36.19 -25.66
CA LYS A 90 -0.89 -35.66 -26.48
C LYS A 90 -1.07 -34.15 -26.55
N THR A 91 -0.20 -33.43 -25.90
CA THR A 91 -0.13 -31.97 -25.96
C THR A 91 0.17 -31.57 -27.40
N LYS A 92 -0.87 -31.27 -28.16
CA LYS A 92 -0.69 -30.48 -29.37
C LYS A 92 -0.19 -29.13 -28.89
N LYS A 93 0.95 -28.67 -29.41
CA LYS A 93 1.41 -27.29 -29.21
C LYS A 93 0.21 -26.40 -29.45
N ALA A 94 -0.25 -25.70 -28.45
CA ALA A 94 -1.30 -24.72 -28.59
C ALA A 94 -0.72 -23.57 -29.42
N GLU A 95 -1.10 -23.50 -30.68
CA GLU A 95 -0.81 -22.36 -31.55
C GLU A 95 -1.86 -21.31 -31.25
N HIS A 96 -1.42 -20.09 -30.96
CA HIS A 96 -2.29 -18.95 -30.76
C HIS A 96 -2.99 -18.63 -32.11
N PRO A 97 -4.32 -18.40 -32.16
CA PRO A 97 -4.95 -17.92 -33.39
C PRO A 97 -4.37 -16.55 -33.74
N GLY A 98 -4.03 -16.35 -35.00
CA GLY A 98 -3.47 -15.09 -35.48
C GLY A 98 -4.40 -13.90 -35.31
N LEU A 99 -3.84 -12.69 -35.37
CA LEU A 99 -4.56 -11.43 -35.36
C LEU A 99 -5.60 -11.37 -36.50
N GLY A 100 -6.84 -11.00 -36.17
CA GLY A 100 -7.85 -10.68 -37.17
C GLY A 100 -8.38 -11.86 -37.98
N GLU A 101 -8.24 -13.09 -37.52
CA GLU A 101 -8.97 -14.23 -38.08
C GLU A 101 -10.44 -14.12 -37.65
N GLY A 102 -11.16 -13.22 -38.33
CA GLY A 102 -12.56 -12.97 -38.12
C GLY A 102 -13.37 -14.27 -38.10
N GLY A 103 -14.21 -14.41 -37.12
CA GLY A 103 -15.23 -15.39 -37.14
C GLY A 103 -15.30 -16.43 -36.04
N LYS A 104 -14.39 -16.45 -35.04
CA LYS A 104 -14.59 -17.36 -33.92
C LYS A 104 -15.44 -16.74 -32.81
N TYR A 105 -15.31 -15.45 -32.58
CA TYR A 105 -15.94 -14.77 -31.42
C TYR A 105 -16.92 -13.66 -31.81
N HIS A 106 -16.71 -13.02 -32.97
CA HIS A 106 -17.55 -11.98 -33.53
C HIS A 106 -17.51 -12.03 -35.08
N THR A 107 -18.48 -11.45 -35.72
CA THR A 107 -18.52 -11.33 -37.18
C THR A 107 -18.00 -9.99 -37.62
N LYS A 108 -17.49 -9.86 -38.87
CA LYS A 108 -17.09 -8.55 -39.43
C LYS A 108 -18.21 -7.51 -39.43
N ALA A 109 -19.48 -7.93 -39.32
CA ALA A 109 -20.63 -7.02 -39.20
C ALA A 109 -20.70 -6.33 -37.86
N ASP A 110 -20.05 -6.89 -36.83
CA ASP A 110 -20.02 -6.35 -35.46
C ASP A 110 -18.83 -5.40 -35.24
N GLU A 111 -17.94 -5.28 -36.24
CA GLU A 111 -16.80 -4.36 -36.17
C GLU A 111 -17.22 -2.92 -36.41
N HIS A 112 -16.87 -2.03 -35.51
CA HIS A 112 -17.10 -0.59 -35.58
C HIS A 112 -15.77 0.17 -35.52
N PRO A 113 -14.96 0.16 -36.61
CA PRO A 113 -13.61 0.70 -36.57
C PRO A 113 -13.60 2.20 -36.24
N LEU A 114 -12.75 2.55 -35.30
CA LEU A 114 -12.50 3.95 -34.97
C LEU A 114 -11.76 4.66 -36.11
N PRO A 115 -11.96 5.98 -36.28
CA PRO A 115 -11.15 6.78 -37.22
C PRO A 115 -9.64 6.58 -36.96
N LYS A 116 -8.84 6.52 -38.03
CA LYS A 116 -7.39 6.22 -37.93
C LYS A 116 -6.61 7.21 -37.04
N ASP A 117 -7.10 8.42 -36.85
CA ASP A 117 -6.46 9.47 -36.02
C ASP A 117 -6.96 9.48 -34.57
N THR A 118 -7.76 8.50 -34.16
CA THR A 118 -8.28 8.45 -32.77
C THR A 118 -7.18 8.00 -31.84
N LYS A 119 -6.93 8.77 -30.79
CA LYS A 119 -6.01 8.40 -29.71
C LYS A 119 -6.60 7.23 -28.93
N LEU A 120 -5.86 6.13 -28.91
CA LEU A 120 -6.28 4.96 -28.16
C LEU A 120 -5.89 5.09 -26.68
N THR A 121 -6.79 4.65 -25.80
CA THR A 121 -6.59 4.67 -24.35
C THR A 121 -6.80 3.28 -23.78
N PHE A 122 -5.78 2.76 -23.11
CA PHE A 122 -5.82 1.44 -22.48
C PHE A 122 -5.88 1.55 -20.98
N ALA A 123 -6.66 0.67 -20.35
CA ALA A 123 -6.67 0.48 -18.92
C ALA A 123 -6.05 -0.88 -18.56
N LEU A 124 -5.06 -0.90 -17.67
CA LEU A 124 -4.54 -2.14 -17.11
C LEU A 124 -5.35 -2.48 -15.86
N ALA A 125 -6.08 -3.59 -15.89
CA ALA A 125 -6.86 -4.10 -14.77
C ALA A 125 -6.34 -5.50 -14.35
N GLY A 126 -6.45 -5.82 -13.07
CA GLY A 126 -6.06 -7.14 -12.55
C GLY A 126 -5.93 -7.14 -11.04
N ASN A 127 -5.82 -8.33 -10.48
CA ASN A 127 -5.71 -8.54 -9.05
C ASN A 127 -4.40 -7.96 -8.48
N GLN A 128 -4.34 -7.84 -7.17
CA GLN A 128 -3.08 -7.53 -6.50
C GLN A 128 -2.07 -8.67 -6.78
N ASN A 129 -0.81 -8.32 -6.96
CA ASN A 129 0.30 -9.25 -7.22
C ASN A 129 0.25 -10.05 -8.55
N CYS A 130 -0.68 -9.78 -9.46
CA CYS A 130 -0.72 -10.45 -10.78
C CYS A 130 0.39 -9.99 -11.76
N GLY A 131 1.24 -9.03 -11.37
CA GLY A 131 2.34 -8.50 -12.19
C GLY A 131 1.99 -7.28 -13.04
N LYS A 132 0.91 -6.58 -12.72
CA LYS A 132 0.38 -5.39 -13.41
C LYS A 132 1.42 -4.27 -13.56
N THR A 133 2.04 -3.83 -12.47
CA THR A 133 3.08 -2.79 -12.50
C THR A 133 4.32 -3.22 -13.29
N THR A 134 4.67 -4.49 -13.27
CA THR A 134 5.77 -5.03 -14.09
C THR A 134 5.45 -4.91 -15.56
N LEU A 135 4.24 -5.28 -15.97
CA LEU A 135 3.78 -5.13 -17.35
C LEU A 135 3.72 -3.66 -17.76
N PHE A 136 3.15 -2.80 -16.93
CA PHE A 136 3.10 -1.36 -17.17
C PHE A 136 4.49 -0.76 -17.45
N ASN A 137 5.48 -1.13 -16.64
CA ASN A 137 6.86 -0.69 -16.80
C ASN A 137 7.51 -1.24 -18.10
N GLN A 138 7.13 -2.42 -18.57
CA GLN A 138 7.59 -2.97 -19.85
C GLN A 138 6.95 -2.21 -21.01
N LEU A 139 5.66 -1.90 -20.94
CA LEU A 139 4.94 -1.17 -21.97
C LEU A 139 5.41 0.28 -22.14
N THR A 140 5.58 1.00 -21.02
CA THR A 140 5.82 2.46 -21.04
C THR A 140 7.30 2.85 -20.91
N GLY A 141 8.10 2.07 -20.22
CA GLY A 141 9.50 2.38 -19.94
C GLY A 141 9.67 3.64 -19.09
N SER A 142 10.37 4.65 -19.61
CA SER A 142 10.59 5.93 -18.93
C SER A 142 9.47 6.97 -19.17
N ASN A 143 8.53 6.69 -20.06
CA ASN A 143 7.46 7.61 -20.46
C ASN A 143 6.25 7.47 -19.51
N GLN A 144 6.44 7.79 -18.25
CA GLN A 144 5.40 7.64 -17.22
C GLN A 144 5.08 9.00 -16.57
N HIS A 145 3.80 9.23 -16.33
CA HIS A 145 3.28 10.33 -15.52
C HIS A 145 2.63 9.76 -14.27
N VAL A 146 3.04 10.25 -13.10
CA VAL A 146 2.48 9.85 -11.82
C VAL A 146 1.68 11.01 -11.25
N GLY A 147 0.42 10.77 -10.94
CA GLY A 147 -0.50 11.71 -10.32
C GLY A 147 -1.40 10.99 -9.34
N ASN A 148 -2.49 11.61 -8.94
CA ASN A 148 -3.56 10.96 -8.18
C ASN A 148 -4.81 10.92 -9.04
N PHE A 149 -5.64 9.89 -8.86
CA PHE A 149 -6.97 9.89 -9.45
C PHE A 149 -7.79 11.07 -8.90
N PRO A 150 -8.66 11.69 -9.72
CA PRO A 150 -9.44 12.85 -9.31
C PRO A 150 -10.23 12.59 -8.02
N GLY A 151 -10.12 13.50 -7.05
CA GLY A 151 -10.87 13.46 -5.80
C GLY A 151 -10.44 12.46 -4.74
N VAL A 152 -9.42 11.66 -5.00
CA VAL A 152 -8.91 10.63 -4.10
C VAL A 152 -7.39 10.64 -4.00
N THR A 153 -6.85 9.97 -2.98
CA THR A 153 -5.40 9.88 -2.75
C THR A 153 -4.78 8.59 -3.30
N VAL A 154 -5.44 7.97 -4.27
CA VAL A 154 -4.95 6.79 -4.98
C VAL A 154 -4.04 7.24 -6.12
N ASP A 155 -2.84 6.69 -6.21
CA ASP A 155 -1.87 7.03 -7.25
C ASP A 155 -2.37 6.58 -8.62
N GLN A 156 -2.35 7.50 -9.59
CA GLN A 156 -2.60 7.23 -11.00
C GLN A 156 -1.28 7.23 -11.74
N LYS A 157 -0.98 6.14 -12.43
CA LYS A 157 0.16 6.04 -13.32
C LYS A 157 -0.33 5.89 -14.74
N SER A 158 0.09 6.80 -15.60
CA SER A 158 -0.24 6.76 -17.03
C SER A 158 1.03 6.97 -17.86
N GLY A 159 1.07 6.40 -19.05
CA GLY A 159 2.21 6.56 -19.93
C GLY A 159 1.89 6.12 -21.36
N SER A 160 2.71 6.57 -22.31
CA SER A 160 2.61 6.14 -23.72
C SER A 160 3.32 4.82 -23.93
N ILE A 161 2.76 3.96 -24.78
CA ILE A 161 3.38 2.70 -25.16
C ILE A 161 4.61 2.97 -26.05
N ARG A 162 5.75 2.30 -25.76
CA ARG A 162 7.05 2.56 -26.41
C ARG A 162 7.01 2.57 -27.92
N ASN A 163 6.34 1.57 -28.50
CA ASN A 163 6.28 1.39 -29.96
C ASN A 163 5.06 2.07 -30.59
N ASN A 164 4.17 2.65 -29.76
CA ASN A 164 2.95 3.35 -30.17
C ASN A 164 2.71 4.58 -29.28
N PRO A 165 3.42 5.68 -29.49
CA PRO A 165 3.35 6.86 -28.61
C PRO A 165 1.98 7.54 -28.61
N GLU A 166 1.14 7.31 -29.60
CA GLU A 166 -0.24 7.81 -29.68
C GLU A 166 -1.20 7.04 -28.75
N THR A 167 -0.78 5.86 -28.23
CA THR A 167 -1.60 5.05 -27.32
C THR A 167 -1.20 5.31 -25.88
N LEU A 168 -2.14 5.78 -25.08
CA LEU A 168 -1.97 6.00 -23.65
C LEU A 168 -2.41 4.76 -22.88
N VAL A 169 -1.62 4.33 -21.91
CA VAL A 169 -2.00 3.26 -20.99
C VAL A 169 -2.02 3.79 -19.56
N THR A 170 -3.07 3.46 -18.81
CA THR A 170 -3.26 3.82 -17.41
C THR A 170 -3.25 2.56 -16.55
N ASP A 171 -2.38 2.53 -15.52
CA ASP A 171 -2.32 1.46 -14.53
C ASP A 171 -3.39 1.69 -13.47
N LEU A 172 -4.40 0.83 -13.42
CA LEU A 172 -5.44 0.88 -12.40
C LEU A 172 -4.95 0.20 -11.11
N PRO A 173 -5.46 0.58 -9.94
CA PRO A 173 -5.21 -0.13 -8.70
C PRO A 173 -5.48 -1.63 -8.81
N GLY A 174 -4.79 -2.44 -8.00
CA GLY A 174 -5.05 -3.88 -7.92
C GLY A 174 -6.36 -4.15 -7.21
N ILE A 175 -7.33 -4.73 -7.90
CA ILE A 175 -8.67 -4.99 -7.40
C ILE A 175 -9.06 -6.44 -7.58
N TYR A 176 -9.94 -6.93 -6.74
CA TYR A 176 -10.45 -8.30 -6.83
C TYR A 176 -11.82 -8.39 -7.47
N SER A 177 -12.59 -7.32 -7.38
CA SER A 177 -13.92 -7.20 -7.98
C SER A 177 -14.22 -5.72 -8.28
N LEU A 178 -15.31 -5.48 -9.02
CA LEU A 178 -15.84 -4.13 -9.25
C LEU A 178 -16.91 -3.73 -8.20
N SER A 179 -16.96 -4.42 -7.08
CA SER A 179 -17.85 -4.10 -5.96
C SER A 179 -17.26 -2.94 -5.14
N PRO A 180 -18.05 -1.98 -4.64
CA PRO A 180 -17.55 -0.76 -3.99
C PRO A 180 -17.17 -1.01 -2.52
N TYR A 181 -16.15 -1.84 -2.29
CA TYR A 181 -15.69 -2.19 -0.95
C TYR A 181 -14.51 -1.35 -0.48
N THR A 182 -13.50 -1.14 -1.36
CA THR A 182 -12.34 -0.30 -1.09
C THR A 182 -12.33 0.93 -1.98
N SER A 183 -11.55 1.96 -1.60
CA SER A 183 -11.34 3.14 -2.44
C SER A 183 -10.70 2.79 -3.79
N GLU A 184 -9.88 1.76 -3.83
CA GLU A 184 -9.21 1.26 -5.04
C GLU A 184 -10.21 0.66 -6.03
N GLU A 185 -11.18 -0.12 -5.56
CA GLU A 185 -12.26 -0.71 -6.36
C GLU A 185 -13.21 0.36 -6.90
N ILE A 186 -13.58 1.33 -6.06
CA ILE A 186 -14.42 2.47 -6.46
C ILE A 186 -13.74 3.27 -7.57
N VAL A 187 -12.45 3.62 -7.39
CA VAL A 187 -11.67 4.40 -8.37
C VAL A 187 -11.52 3.66 -9.69
N SER A 188 -11.16 2.37 -9.64
CA SER A 188 -10.99 1.56 -10.86
C SER A 188 -12.30 1.44 -11.64
N ARG A 189 -13.40 1.22 -10.93
CA ARG A 189 -14.74 1.16 -11.51
C ARG A 189 -15.17 2.49 -12.13
N GLN A 190 -14.99 3.61 -11.41
CA GLN A 190 -15.31 4.94 -11.93
C GLN A 190 -14.50 5.26 -13.17
N PHE A 191 -13.19 4.98 -13.14
CA PHE A 191 -12.34 5.19 -14.31
C PHE A 191 -12.85 4.44 -15.55
N ILE A 192 -13.21 3.17 -15.41
CA ILE A 192 -13.67 2.37 -16.55
C ILE A 192 -15.04 2.88 -17.07
N LEU A 193 -15.96 3.23 -16.17
CA LEU A 193 -17.31 3.67 -16.56
C LEU A 193 -17.37 5.11 -17.09
N GLU A 194 -16.54 6.02 -16.56
CA GLU A 194 -16.55 7.44 -16.91
C GLU A 194 -15.59 7.76 -18.05
N GLU A 195 -14.33 7.32 -17.96
CA GLU A 195 -13.30 7.60 -18.98
C GLU A 195 -13.42 6.69 -20.22
N LYS A 196 -14.13 5.56 -20.10
CA LYS A 196 -14.43 4.63 -21.20
C LYS A 196 -13.20 4.31 -22.05
N PRO A 197 -12.18 3.61 -21.48
CA PRO A 197 -10.99 3.26 -22.24
C PRO A 197 -11.34 2.47 -23.50
N THR A 198 -10.59 2.67 -24.59
CA THR A 198 -10.83 1.98 -25.86
C THR A 198 -10.55 0.49 -25.79
N CYS A 199 -9.72 0.06 -24.81
CA CYS A 199 -9.46 -1.35 -24.50
C CYS A 199 -9.06 -1.52 -23.03
N ILE A 200 -9.45 -2.65 -22.44
CA ILE A 200 -9.00 -3.11 -21.13
C ILE A 200 -8.01 -4.27 -21.33
N ILE A 201 -6.79 -4.12 -20.85
CA ILE A 201 -5.83 -5.21 -20.73
C ILE A 201 -6.01 -5.81 -19.34
N ASN A 202 -6.66 -6.95 -19.25
CA ASN A 202 -6.88 -7.66 -17.99
C ASN A 202 -5.72 -8.62 -17.73
N ILE A 203 -4.98 -8.42 -16.65
CA ILE A 203 -3.81 -9.22 -16.28
C ILE A 203 -4.22 -10.23 -15.22
N VAL A 204 -4.02 -11.50 -15.54
CA VAL A 204 -4.34 -12.65 -14.71
C VAL A 204 -3.08 -13.41 -14.35
N ASP A 205 -2.90 -13.73 -13.07
CA ASP A 205 -1.86 -14.64 -12.60
C ASP A 205 -2.27 -16.09 -12.97
N ALA A 206 -1.58 -16.66 -13.94
CA ALA A 206 -1.85 -18.01 -14.42
C ALA A 206 -1.56 -19.12 -13.39
N THR A 207 -0.82 -18.82 -12.32
CA THR A 207 -0.56 -19.76 -11.22
C THR A 207 -1.75 -19.84 -10.25
N ASN A 208 -2.61 -18.80 -10.20
CA ASN A 208 -3.81 -18.67 -9.38
C ASN A 208 -5.01 -18.26 -10.25
N ILE A 209 -5.20 -18.94 -11.37
CA ILE A 209 -6.09 -18.52 -12.46
C ILE A 209 -7.56 -18.45 -12.02
N GLU A 210 -8.06 -19.43 -11.27
CA GLU A 210 -9.46 -19.51 -10.82
C GLU A 210 -9.86 -18.25 -10.05
N ARG A 211 -8.98 -17.79 -9.20
CA ARG A 211 -9.17 -16.59 -8.38
C ARG A 211 -9.20 -15.31 -9.22
N ASN A 212 -8.32 -15.21 -10.19
CA ASN A 212 -8.15 -14.00 -10.98
C ASN A 212 -9.25 -13.84 -12.04
N LEU A 213 -9.82 -14.93 -12.53
CA LEU A 213 -10.88 -14.92 -13.53
C LEU A 213 -12.20 -14.30 -13.04
N TYR A 214 -12.42 -14.21 -11.73
CA TYR A 214 -13.61 -13.57 -11.19
C TYR A 214 -13.74 -12.09 -11.61
N LEU A 215 -12.66 -11.35 -11.53
CA LEU A 215 -12.59 -9.98 -12.05
C LEU A 215 -12.77 -9.94 -13.57
N THR A 216 -12.14 -10.89 -14.29
CA THR A 216 -12.26 -10.99 -15.75
C THR A 216 -13.72 -11.04 -16.20
N MET A 217 -14.53 -11.87 -15.54
CA MET A 217 -15.96 -11.98 -15.87
C MET A 217 -16.70 -10.67 -15.69
N GLN A 218 -16.42 -9.94 -14.60
CA GLN A 218 -17.04 -8.63 -14.35
C GLN A 218 -16.59 -7.57 -15.37
N LEU A 219 -15.35 -7.62 -15.82
CA LEU A 219 -14.84 -6.72 -16.87
C LEU A 219 -15.50 -7.00 -18.22
N MET A 220 -15.75 -8.26 -18.52
CA MET A 220 -16.45 -8.66 -19.76
C MET A 220 -17.93 -8.22 -19.76
N GLU A 221 -18.58 -8.15 -18.58
CA GLU A 221 -19.95 -7.62 -18.45
C GLU A 221 -20.06 -6.12 -18.79
N LEU A 222 -18.92 -5.38 -18.83
CA LEU A 222 -18.88 -3.95 -19.16
C LEU A 222 -19.00 -3.61 -20.66
N ASP A 223 -19.06 -4.61 -21.51
CA ASP A 223 -19.19 -4.43 -22.97
C ASP A 223 -18.10 -3.53 -23.61
N THR A 224 -16.93 -3.48 -22.97
CA THR A 224 -15.73 -2.78 -23.43
C THR A 224 -14.77 -3.79 -24.05
N PRO A 225 -14.02 -3.48 -25.13
CA PRO A 225 -12.99 -4.37 -25.66
C PRO A 225 -12.00 -4.83 -24.56
N VAL A 226 -11.83 -6.14 -24.39
CA VAL A 226 -10.98 -6.76 -23.38
C VAL A 226 -10.03 -7.74 -24.01
N VAL A 227 -8.75 -7.69 -23.63
CA VAL A 227 -7.76 -8.74 -23.89
C VAL A 227 -7.29 -9.33 -22.57
N LEU A 228 -7.22 -10.65 -22.49
CA LEU A 228 -6.75 -11.36 -21.30
C LEU A 228 -5.25 -11.67 -21.43
N ALA A 229 -4.45 -11.08 -20.56
CA ALA A 229 -3.02 -11.35 -20.46
C ALA A 229 -2.76 -12.38 -19.35
N LEU A 230 -2.50 -13.64 -19.73
CA LEU A 230 -2.11 -14.71 -18.81
C LEU A 230 -0.64 -14.56 -18.45
N ASN A 231 -0.37 -13.93 -17.31
CA ASN A 231 0.98 -13.67 -16.83
C ASN A 231 1.53 -14.85 -16.01
N MET A 232 2.85 -14.88 -15.83
CA MET A 232 3.59 -15.94 -15.12
C MET A 232 3.51 -17.32 -15.80
N MET A 233 3.31 -17.34 -17.09
CA MET A 233 3.30 -18.59 -17.88
C MET A 233 4.62 -19.36 -17.84
N ASP A 234 5.72 -18.67 -17.57
CA ASP A 234 7.02 -19.30 -17.31
C ASP A 234 7.03 -20.15 -16.03
N GLU A 235 6.33 -19.72 -14.98
CA GLU A 235 6.16 -20.50 -13.74
C GLU A 235 5.26 -21.72 -13.97
N VAL A 236 4.13 -21.54 -14.66
CA VAL A 236 3.21 -22.64 -15.02
C VAL A 236 3.95 -23.72 -15.81
N ARG A 237 4.66 -23.32 -16.87
CA ARG A 237 5.45 -24.24 -17.72
C ARG A 237 6.61 -24.90 -16.94
N GLY A 238 7.29 -24.10 -16.08
CA GLY A 238 8.40 -24.58 -15.24
C GLY A 238 7.99 -25.65 -14.24
N ASN A 239 6.73 -25.65 -13.82
CA ASN A 239 6.14 -26.63 -12.89
C ASN A 239 5.40 -27.78 -13.63
N GLY A 240 5.50 -27.86 -14.96
CA GLY A 240 4.90 -28.94 -15.76
C GLY A 240 3.41 -28.77 -16.03
N GLY A 241 2.84 -27.59 -15.72
CA GLY A 241 1.47 -27.23 -16.09
C GLY A 241 1.36 -26.69 -17.50
N THR A 242 0.14 -26.67 -18.04
CA THR A 242 -0.17 -26.03 -19.32
C THR A 242 -1.58 -25.48 -19.32
N ILE A 243 -1.83 -24.46 -20.13
CA ILE A 243 -3.16 -23.89 -20.35
C ILE A 243 -3.48 -23.98 -21.84
N HIS A 244 -4.64 -24.51 -22.17
CA HIS A 244 -5.13 -24.62 -23.56
C HIS A 244 -5.72 -23.27 -23.98
N ILE A 245 -4.86 -22.39 -24.53
CA ILE A 245 -5.21 -20.98 -24.86
C ILE A 245 -6.40 -20.92 -25.81
N ASN A 246 -6.37 -21.64 -26.93
CA ASN A 246 -7.42 -21.62 -27.93
C ASN A 246 -8.79 -22.06 -27.38
N GLU A 247 -8.80 -23.04 -26.47
CA GLU A 247 -10.03 -23.50 -25.85
C GLU A 247 -10.57 -22.46 -24.87
N MET A 248 -9.65 -21.82 -24.11
CA MET A 248 -9.99 -20.74 -23.20
C MET A 248 -10.55 -19.51 -23.94
N GLU A 249 -9.97 -19.14 -25.07
CA GLU A 249 -10.51 -18.10 -25.95
C GLU A 249 -11.90 -18.45 -26.47
N ASN A 250 -12.10 -19.69 -26.90
CA ASN A 250 -13.41 -20.16 -27.39
C ASN A 250 -14.47 -20.06 -26.30
N MET A 251 -14.14 -20.42 -25.06
CA MET A 251 -15.09 -20.40 -23.94
C MET A 251 -15.35 -18.97 -23.44
N LEU A 252 -14.33 -18.12 -23.39
CA LEU A 252 -14.46 -16.73 -22.92
C LEU A 252 -15.00 -15.79 -24.01
N GLY A 253 -14.65 -16.03 -25.28
CA GLY A 253 -14.99 -15.12 -26.36
C GLY A 253 -14.19 -13.81 -26.37
N ILE A 254 -12.95 -13.84 -25.87
CA ILE A 254 -11.99 -12.74 -25.88
C ILE A 254 -10.60 -13.27 -26.20
N PRO A 255 -9.70 -12.47 -26.80
CA PRO A 255 -8.32 -12.88 -27.02
C PRO A 255 -7.60 -13.16 -25.71
N VAL A 256 -6.83 -14.26 -25.67
CA VAL A 256 -6.04 -14.70 -24.51
C VAL A 256 -4.57 -14.82 -24.89
N VAL A 257 -3.72 -13.97 -24.34
CA VAL A 257 -2.30 -13.91 -24.68
C VAL A 257 -1.45 -14.40 -23.50
N PRO A 258 -0.67 -15.50 -23.70
CA PRO A 258 0.22 -16.00 -22.66
C PRO A 258 1.49 -15.14 -22.59
N ILE A 259 1.78 -14.56 -21.43
CA ILE A 259 2.92 -13.66 -21.22
C ILE A 259 3.77 -14.06 -20.02
N SER A 260 4.99 -13.57 -19.99
CA SER A 260 5.82 -13.43 -18.80
C SER A 260 6.35 -11.99 -18.71
N ALA A 261 5.67 -11.13 -17.93
CA ALA A 261 6.06 -9.73 -17.78
C ALA A 261 7.47 -9.58 -17.19
N ALA A 262 7.88 -10.49 -16.29
CA ALA A 262 9.22 -10.49 -15.71
C ALA A 262 10.32 -10.77 -16.73
N LYS A 263 10.07 -11.66 -17.71
CA LYS A 263 11.00 -12.04 -18.77
C LYS A 263 10.82 -11.26 -20.07
N ASN A 264 9.82 -10.40 -20.14
CA ASN A 264 9.46 -9.66 -21.36
C ASN A 264 9.06 -10.59 -22.54
N GLU A 265 8.36 -11.69 -22.24
CA GLU A 265 7.87 -12.67 -23.24
C GLU A 265 6.39 -12.40 -23.55
N GLY A 266 6.00 -12.44 -24.84
CA GLY A 266 4.61 -12.30 -25.31
C GLY A 266 4.04 -10.88 -25.25
N ILE A 267 4.83 -9.86 -24.89
CA ILE A 267 4.32 -8.48 -24.69
C ILE A 267 4.00 -7.80 -26.03
N ASP A 268 4.82 -7.98 -27.06
CA ASP A 268 4.56 -7.40 -28.39
C ASP A 268 3.29 -7.99 -29.01
N GLU A 269 3.05 -9.28 -28.82
CA GLU A 269 1.83 -9.97 -29.22
C GLU A 269 0.60 -9.41 -28.47
N LEU A 270 0.69 -9.24 -27.16
CA LEU A 270 -0.34 -8.63 -26.33
C LEU A 270 -0.70 -7.21 -26.81
N VAL A 271 0.30 -6.39 -27.10
CA VAL A 271 0.09 -5.02 -27.62
C VAL A 271 -0.59 -5.06 -28.99
N SER A 272 -0.18 -5.98 -29.86
CA SER A 272 -0.76 -6.13 -31.20
C SER A 272 -2.25 -6.51 -31.13
N HIS A 273 -2.62 -7.45 -30.25
CA HIS A 273 -4.02 -7.81 -30.01
C HIS A 273 -4.82 -6.65 -29.39
N ALA A 274 -4.25 -5.98 -28.39
CA ALA A 274 -4.92 -4.84 -27.74
C ALA A 274 -5.18 -3.67 -28.71
N LEU A 275 -4.22 -3.38 -29.60
CA LEU A 275 -4.39 -2.36 -30.64
C LEU A 275 -5.46 -2.75 -31.65
N HIS A 276 -5.49 -4.03 -32.07
CA HIS A 276 -6.47 -4.53 -33.03
C HIS A 276 -7.88 -4.41 -32.46
N ILE A 277 -8.15 -5.01 -31.30
CA ILE A 277 -9.51 -4.96 -30.71
C ILE A 277 -9.96 -3.54 -30.35
N ALA A 278 -9.02 -2.67 -29.95
CA ALA A 278 -9.32 -1.27 -29.70
C ALA A 278 -9.67 -0.52 -30.98
N GLN A 279 -8.92 -0.72 -32.06
CA GLN A 279 -9.15 -0.06 -33.35
C GLN A 279 -10.50 -0.46 -33.97
N TYR A 280 -10.85 -1.73 -33.88
CA TYR A 280 -12.08 -2.28 -34.45
C TYR A 280 -13.26 -2.30 -33.48
N GLN A 281 -13.04 -1.89 -32.20
CA GLN A 281 -14.04 -1.90 -31.12
C GLN A 281 -14.69 -3.27 -30.95
N GLU A 282 -13.86 -4.32 -31.01
CA GLU A 282 -14.31 -5.70 -30.85
C GLU A 282 -14.70 -5.97 -29.40
N LYS A 283 -15.98 -6.16 -29.19
CA LYS A 283 -16.56 -6.43 -27.88
C LYS A 283 -16.39 -7.90 -27.49
N PRO A 284 -16.44 -8.23 -26.16
CA PRO A 284 -16.44 -9.62 -25.73
C PRO A 284 -17.55 -10.43 -26.40
N GLY A 285 -17.21 -11.57 -27.01
CA GLY A 285 -18.18 -12.45 -27.65
C GLY A 285 -19.12 -13.17 -26.67
N ARG A 286 -18.79 -13.13 -25.37
CA ARG A 286 -19.62 -13.63 -24.28
C ARG A 286 -19.68 -12.61 -23.16
N THR A 287 -20.87 -12.16 -22.83
CA THR A 287 -21.13 -11.29 -21.66
C THR A 287 -22.04 -11.96 -20.65
N ASP A 288 -22.64 -13.10 -21.02
CA ASP A 288 -23.54 -13.88 -20.18
C ASP A 288 -22.90 -15.23 -19.81
N PHE A 289 -22.77 -15.46 -18.51
CA PHE A 289 -22.12 -16.64 -17.94
C PHE A 289 -23.13 -17.58 -17.25
N CYS A 290 -24.41 -17.22 -17.25
CA CYS A 290 -25.44 -18.07 -16.70
C CYS A 290 -25.88 -19.16 -17.69
N ASP A 291 -25.90 -20.40 -17.22
CA ASP A 291 -26.40 -21.53 -18.01
C ASP A 291 -27.92 -21.63 -17.88
N LYS A 292 -28.61 -21.82 -19.02
CA LYS A 292 -30.07 -21.99 -19.05
C LYS A 292 -30.54 -23.26 -18.38
N ASP A 293 -29.71 -24.28 -18.42
CA ASP A 293 -30.05 -25.62 -17.92
C ASP A 293 -29.51 -25.85 -16.50
N GLU A 294 -28.57 -25.05 -16.03
CA GLU A 294 -28.00 -25.19 -14.71
C GLU A 294 -28.94 -24.69 -13.62
N ASN A 295 -29.20 -25.55 -12.64
CA ASN A 295 -30.13 -25.27 -11.50
C ASN A 295 -31.51 -24.71 -11.95
N GLY A 296 -32.06 -25.23 -13.04
CA GLY A 296 -33.36 -24.83 -13.60
C GLY A 296 -33.38 -23.44 -14.24
N GLY A 297 -32.20 -22.78 -14.45
CA GLY A 297 -32.08 -21.49 -15.11
C GLY A 297 -32.60 -20.30 -14.31
N ALA A 298 -32.71 -20.40 -12.99
CA ALA A 298 -33.29 -19.35 -12.14
C ALA A 298 -32.48 -18.03 -12.21
N VAL A 299 -31.15 -18.09 -12.12
CA VAL A 299 -30.26 -16.90 -12.22
C VAL A 299 -30.36 -16.30 -13.63
N HIS A 300 -30.41 -17.15 -14.67
CA HIS A 300 -30.56 -16.70 -16.04
C HIS A 300 -31.86 -15.90 -16.23
N ARG A 301 -33.03 -16.47 -15.81
CA ARG A 301 -34.33 -15.77 -15.91
C ARG A 301 -34.33 -14.45 -15.13
N CYS A 302 -33.72 -14.44 -13.91
CA CYS A 302 -33.62 -13.24 -13.10
C CYS A 302 -32.84 -12.13 -13.83
N LEU A 303 -31.64 -12.43 -14.27
CA LEU A 303 -30.79 -11.45 -14.94
C LEU A 303 -31.38 -10.90 -16.22
N HIS A 304 -31.94 -11.79 -17.09
CA HIS A 304 -32.60 -11.37 -18.31
C HIS A 304 -33.89 -10.56 -18.05
N GLY A 305 -34.68 -10.94 -17.05
CA GLY A 305 -35.86 -10.17 -16.63
C GLY A 305 -35.48 -8.76 -16.17
N ILE A 306 -34.42 -8.64 -15.37
CA ILE A 306 -33.92 -7.34 -14.90
C ILE A 306 -33.33 -6.55 -16.07
N MET A 307 -32.56 -7.16 -16.97
CA MET A 307 -32.01 -6.47 -18.14
C MET A 307 -33.10 -5.82 -18.98
N HIS A 308 -34.22 -6.52 -19.22
CA HIS A 308 -35.34 -5.93 -19.94
C HIS A 308 -36.02 -4.80 -19.18
N LEU A 309 -36.13 -4.93 -17.84
CA LEU A 309 -36.73 -3.91 -16.97
C LEU A 309 -35.93 -2.59 -17.00
N ILE A 310 -34.59 -2.68 -17.05
CA ILE A 310 -33.70 -1.51 -16.88
C ILE A 310 -33.11 -1.00 -18.20
N GLU A 311 -33.44 -1.59 -19.35
CA GLU A 311 -32.75 -1.30 -20.62
C GLU A 311 -32.69 0.18 -20.96
N ASP A 312 -33.80 0.91 -20.85
CA ASP A 312 -33.87 2.35 -21.15
C ASP A 312 -33.09 3.17 -20.12
N HIS A 313 -33.18 2.82 -18.82
CA HIS A 313 -32.46 3.48 -17.75
C HIS A 313 -30.96 3.27 -17.88
N ALA A 314 -30.52 2.07 -18.23
CA ALA A 314 -29.13 1.73 -18.44
C ALA A 314 -28.53 2.51 -19.62
N LYS A 315 -29.27 2.62 -20.74
CA LYS A 315 -28.87 3.46 -21.88
C LYS A 315 -28.72 4.92 -21.51
N LEU A 316 -29.66 5.49 -20.74
CA LEU A 316 -29.61 6.88 -20.29
C LEU A 316 -28.46 7.13 -19.32
N ALA A 317 -28.18 6.18 -18.42
CA ALA A 317 -27.05 6.25 -17.48
C ALA A 317 -25.69 5.96 -18.14
N GLY A 318 -25.68 5.42 -19.36
CA GLY A 318 -24.47 5.03 -20.09
C GLY A 318 -23.75 3.81 -19.46
N ILE A 319 -24.50 2.96 -18.72
CA ILE A 319 -24.02 1.76 -18.05
C ILE A 319 -24.50 0.54 -18.84
N PRO A 320 -23.64 -0.45 -19.14
CA PRO A 320 -24.05 -1.68 -19.81
C PRO A 320 -25.14 -2.43 -19.02
N ALA A 321 -26.23 -2.82 -19.70
CA ALA A 321 -27.41 -3.41 -19.04
C ALA A 321 -27.09 -4.70 -18.30
N ARG A 322 -26.21 -5.54 -18.84
CA ARG A 322 -25.78 -6.81 -18.20
C ARG A 322 -25.02 -6.57 -16.91
N PHE A 323 -24.08 -5.62 -16.89
CA PHE A 323 -23.36 -5.21 -15.70
C PHE A 323 -24.31 -4.60 -14.67
N ALA A 324 -25.18 -3.69 -15.11
CA ALA A 324 -26.17 -3.05 -14.24
C ALA A 324 -27.11 -4.09 -13.60
N ALA A 325 -27.62 -5.06 -14.35
CA ALA A 325 -28.49 -6.13 -13.84
C ALA A 325 -27.76 -6.97 -12.78
N GLY A 326 -26.53 -7.41 -13.04
CA GLY A 326 -25.71 -8.13 -12.06
C GLY A 326 -25.50 -7.36 -10.77
N LYS A 327 -25.16 -6.05 -10.88
CA LYS A 327 -24.94 -5.17 -9.71
C LYS A 327 -26.22 -4.86 -8.94
N LEU A 328 -27.37 -4.74 -9.61
CA LEU A 328 -28.66 -4.60 -8.93
C LEU A 328 -29.03 -5.85 -8.13
N VAL A 329 -28.79 -7.04 -8.68
CA VAL A 329 -29.00 -8.30 -7.93
C VAL A 329 -28.08 -8.34 -6.70
N GLU A 330 -26.82 -7.93 -6.83
CA GLU A 330 -25.87 -7.84 -5.70
C GLU A 330 -26.22 -6.73 -4.69
N GLY A 331 -27.21 -5.87 -5.00
CA GLY A 331 -27.66 -4.78 -4.12
C GLY A 331 -26.71 -3.56 -4.12
N ASP A 332 -26.04 -3.28 -5.21
CA ASP A 332 -25.11 -2.14 -5.36
C ASP A 332 -25.85 -0.80 -5.33
N PRO A 333 -25.63 0.03 -4.30
CA PRO A 333 -26.36 1.29 -4.15
C PRO A 333 -25.97 2.32 -5.20
N LEU A 334 -24.73 2.29 -5.71
CA LEU A 334 -24.26 3.27 -6.71
C LEU A 334 -24.94 3.07 -8.06
N VAL A 335 -25.16 1.80 -8.46
CA VAL A 335 -25.89 1.49 -9.70
C VAL A 335 -27.37 1.81 -9.53
N LEU A 336 -27.95 1.47 -8.39
CA LEU A 336 -29.36 1.77 -8.12
C LEU A 336 -29.65 3.29 -8.18
N GLU A 337 -28.76 4.10 -7.62
CA GLU A 337 -28.87 5.56 -7.66
C GLU A 337 -28.68 6.11 -9.08
N ALA A 338 -27.72 5.58 -9.83
CA ALA A 338 -27.42 6.01 -11.19
C ALA A 338 -28.57 5.74 -12.16
N LEU A 339 -29.27 4.61 -12.02
CA LEU A 339 -30.38 4.21 -12.88
C LEU A 339 -31.68 4.99 -12.61
N LYS A 340 -31.86 5.58 -11.44
CA LYS A 340 -33.05 6.38 -11.06
C LYS A 340 -34.37 5.68 -11.33
N LEU A 341 -34.48 4.41 -10.93
CA LEU A 341 -35.68 3.61 -11.10
C LEU A 341 -36.86 4.19 -10.33
N SER A 342 -38.07 4.09 -10.89
CA SER A 342 -39.31 4.41 -10.18
C SER A 342 -39.59 3.39 -9.08
N ASP A 343 -40.47 3.73 -8.15
CA ASP A 343 -40.79 2.82 -7.04
C ASP A 343 -41.43 1.53 -7.53
N ASN A 344 -42.30 1.60 -8.56
CA ASN A 344 -42.87 0.40 -9.17
C ASN A 344 -41.83 -0.52 -9.82
N GLU A 345 -40.79 0.07 -10.44
CA GLU A 345 -39.69 -0.71 -11.03
C GLU A 345 -38.82 -1.36 -9.95
N LYS A 346 -38.61 -0.65 -8.82
CA LYS A 346 -37.89 -1.21 -7.66
C LYS A 346 -38.67 -2.40 -7.05
N ASP A 347 -39.99 -2.27 -6.93
CA ASP A 347 -40.84 -3.37 -6.44
C ASP A 347 -40.79 -4.57 -7.40
N MET A 348 -40.83 -4.33 -8.71
CA MET A 348 -40.71 -5.40 -9.72
C MET A 348 -39.32 -6.05 -9.68
N LEU A 349 -38.25 -5.25 -9.56
CA LEU A 349 -36.89 -5.71 -9.40
C LEU A 349 -36.78 -6.66 -8.19
N GLU A 350 -37.29 -6.23 -7.05
CA GLU A 350 -37.25 -7.05 -5.82
C GLU A 350 -38.05 -8.32 -5.95
N HIS A 351 -39.21 -8.29 -6.61
CA HIS A 351 -40.01 -9.48 -6.88
C HIS A 351 -39.27 -10.52 -7.73
N ILE A 352 -38.60 -10.07 -8.80
CA ILE A 352 -37.80 -10.95 -9.66
C ILE A 352 -36.63 -11.58 -8.88
N ILE A 353 -35.99 -10.80 -8.01
CA ILE A 353 -34.87 -11.28 -7.19
C ILE A 353 -35.36 -12.28 -6.15
N CYS A 354 -36.44 -11.99 -5.40
CA CYS A 354 -37.00 -12.90 -4.42
C CYS A 354 -37.42 -14.24 -5.05
N GLN A 355 -38.00 -14.22 -6.25
CA GLN A 355 -38.33 -15.45 -6.97
C GLN A 355 -37.07 -16.29 -7.24
N MET A 356 -35.97 -15.66 -7.66
CA MET A 356 -34.70 -16.37 -7.86
C MET A 356 -34.15 -16.95 -6.55
N GLU A 357 -34.23 -16.21 -5.45
CA GLU A 357 -33.78 -16.68 -4.12
C GLU A 357 -34.56 -17.89 -3.65
N GLU A 358 -35.87 -17.88 -3.84
CA GLU A 358 -36.77 -19.03 -3.49
C GLU A 358 -36.45 -20.27 -4.35
N GLU A 359 -36.27 -20.09 -5.67
CA GLU A 359 -35.97 -21.20 -6.58
C GLU A 359 -34.57 -21.79 -6.34
N ARG A 360 -33.59 -20.94 -6.00
CA ARG A 360 -32.19 -21.39 -5.75
C ARG A 360 -31.94 -21.90 -4.33
N GLY A 361 -32.73 -21.46 -3.36
CA GLY A 361 -32.43 -21.68 -1.95
C GLY A 361 -31.16 -21.00 -1.47
N LEU A 362 -30.66 -20.01 -2.21
CA LEU A 362 -29.50 -19.17 -1.90
C LEU A 362 -29.94 -17.71 -1.94
N ASP A 363 -29.33 -16.89 -1.10
CA ASP A 363 -29.52 -15.45 -1.21
C ASP A 363 -28.90 -14.89 -2.51
N ARG A 364 -29.36 -13.73 -2.93
CA ARG A 364 -29.02 -13.06 -4.20
C ARG A 364 -27.52 -12.94 -4.46
N SER A 365 -26.75 -12.51 -3.47
CA SER A 365 -25.30 -12.33 -3.61
C SER A 365 -24.56 -13.67 -3.72
N ALA A 366 -24.97 -14.66 -2.92
CA ALA A 366 -24.42 -16.02 -2.99
C ALA A 366 -24.76 -16.71 -4.32
N ALA A 367 -25.99 -16.54 -4.84
CA ALA A 367 -26.39 -17.09 -6.13
C ALA A 367 -25.57 -16.51 -7.30
N MET A 368 -25.29 -15.20 -7.26
CA MET A 368 -24.43 -14.56 -8.27
C MET A 368 -22.97 -15.02 -8.21
N ALA A 369 -22.42 -15.15 -7.00
CA ALA A 369 -21.07 -15.64 -6.82
C ALA A 369 -20.94 -17.12 -7.22
N ASP A 370 -21.90 -17.96 -6.84
CA ASP A 370 -21.95 -19.38 -7.21
C ASP A 370 -22.00 -19.58 -8.73
N MET A 371 -22.84 -18.81 -9.41
CA MET A 371 -22.90 -18.83 -10.89
C MET A 371 -21.54 -18.49 -11.54
N ARG A 372 -20.87 -17.43 -11.06
CA ARG A 372 -19.55 -17.04 -11.61
C ARG A 372 -18.48 -18.08 -11.30
N PHE A 373 -18.38 -18.56 -10.06
CA PHE A 373 -17.38 -19.57 -9.70
C PHE A 373 -17.68 -20.93 -10.37
N GLY A 374 -18.94 -21.31 -10.56
CA GLY A 374 -19.32 -22.49 -11.32
C GLY A 374 -18.80 -22.43 -12.76
N PHE A 375 -19.00 -21.30 -13.45
CA PHE A 375 -18.45 -21.10 -14.79
C PHE A 375 -16.91 -21.12 -14.79
N ILE A 376 -16.24 -20.45 -13.84
CA ILE A 376 -14.78 -20.44 -13.72
C ILE A 376 -14.25 -21.86 -13.52
N GLN A 377 -14.88 -22.65 -12.63
CA GLN A 377 -14.48 -24.02 -12.38
C GLN A 377 -14.58 -24.87 -13.66
N LYS A 378 -15.70 -24.77 -14.37
CA LYS A 378 -15.89 -25.47 -15.65
C LYS A 378 -14.83 -25.06 -16.67
N LEU A 379 -14.56 -23.74 -16.81
CA LEU A 379 -13.53 -23.22 -17.69
C LEU A 379 -12.14 -23.79 -17.34
N CYS A 380 -11.77 -23.77 -16.06
CA CYS A 380 -10.48 -24.25 -15.60
C CYS A 380 -10.34 -25.77 -15.74
N ASP A 381 -11.39 -26.55 -15.46
CA ASP A 381 -11.38 -28.00 -15.62
C ASP A 381 -11.18 -28.43 -17.09
N GLU A 382 -11.68 -27.64 -18.03
CA GLU A 382 -11.54 -27.93 -19.47
C GLU A 382 -10.21 -27.42 -20.07
N THR A 383 -9.69 -26.30 -19.55
CA THR A 383 -8.57 -25.59 -20.19
C THR A 383 -7.25 -25.62 -19.43
N VAL A 384 -7.28 -25.85 -18.12
CA VAL A 384 -6.07 -25.78 -17.26
C VAL A 384 -5.62 -27.16 -16.83
N VAL A 385 -4.42 -27.56 -17.25
CA VAL A 385 -3.75 -28.74 -16.71
C VAL A 385 -2.89 -28.26 -15.53
N LYS A 386 -3.40 -28.51 -14.31
CA LYS A 386 -2.69 -28.10 -13.09
C LYS A 386 -1.33 -28.76 -13.01
N PRO A 387 -0.27 -27.99 -12.68
CA PRO A 387 1.03 -28.58 -12.38
C PRO A 387 0.95 -29.42 -11.10
N HIS A 388 1.89 -30.35 -10.92
CA HIS A 388 2.18 -30.87 -9.59
C HIS A 388 2.45 -29.70 -8.63
N GLU A 389 2.31 -29.90 -7.30
CA GLU A 389 2.54 -28.83 -6.30
C GLU A 389 3.75 -27.98 -6.72
N SER A 390 3.54 -26.66 -6.84
CA SER A 390 4.60 -25.80 -7.39
C SER A 390 5.77 -25.77 -6.41
N LYS A 391 6.98 -25.90 -6.90
CA LYS A 391 8.22 -25.84 -6.09
C LYS A 391 8.30 -24.53 -5.30
N GLU A 392 7.74 -23.46 -5.87
CA GLU A 392 7.64 -22.14 -5.23
C GLU A 392 6.71 -22.19 -4.01
N HIS A 393 5.60 -22.91 -4.11
CA HIS A 393 4.66 -23.08 -3.00
C HIS A 393 5.26 -23.94 -1.87
N GLU A 394 5.94 -25.06 -2.20
CA GLU A 394 6.65 -25.86 -1.21
C GLU A 394 7.74 -25.06 -0.49
N ARG A 395 8.52 -24.24 -1.23
CA ARG A 395 9.52 -23.34 -0.64
C ARG A 395 8.86 -22.30 0.27
N SER A 396 7.77 -21.70 -0.19
CA SER A 396 7.03 -20.70 0.60
C SER A 396 6.53 -21.31 1.90
N ARG A 397 5.95 -22.51 1.87
CA ARG A 397 5.54 -23.24 3.09
C ARG A 397 6.71 -23.56 4.02
N ALA A 398 7.87 -23.96 3.47
CA ALA A 398 9.06 -24.21 4.28
C ALA A 398 9.58 -22.95 4.98
N ILE A 399 9.60 -21.81 4.28
CA ILE A 399 9.99 -20.51 4.81
C ILE A 399 8.96 -20.04 5.85
N ASP A 400 7.67 -20.18 5.56
CA ASP A 400 6.58 -19.77 6.46
C ASP A 400 6.56 -20.55 7.76
N ARG A 401 7.04 -21.82 7.78
CA ARG A 401 7.20 -22.59 9.01
C ARG A 401 8.05 -21.85 10.05
N ILE A 402 9.04 -21.07 9.58
CA ILE A 402 9.93 -20.27 10.45
C ILE A 402 9.37 -18.87 10.64
N LEU A 403 9.02 -18.17 9.54
CA LEU A 403 8.69 -16.76 9.56
C LEU A 403 7.29 -16.46 10.11
N THR A 404 6.38 -17.42 10.05
CA THR A 404 5.02 -17.31 10.64
C THR A 404 4.76 -18.34 11.73
N GLY A 405 5.79 -19.04 12.21
CA GLY A 405 5.68 -20.03 13.28
C GLY A 405 5.31 -19.40 14.62
N LYS A 406 4.57 -20.14 15.47
CA LYS A 406 4.00 -19.66 16.75
C LYS A 406 5.03 -18.98 17.67
N TYR A 407 6.25 -19.48 17.75
CA TYR A 407 7.32 -18.97 18.62
C TYR A 407 8.45 -18.28 17.85
N THR A 408 8.58 -18.52 16.56
CA THR A 408 9.69 -18.07 15.73
C THR A 408 9.38 -16.77 14.99
N ALA A 409 8.11 -16.47 14.73
CA ALA A 409 7.70 -15.32 13.92
C ALA A 409 8.21 -13.99 14.47
N ILE A 410 7.97 -13.69 15.76
CA ILE A 410 8.38 -12.42 16.36
C ILE A 410 9.91 -12.31 16.46
N PRO A 411 10.67 -13.32 16.96
CA PRO A 411 12.12 -13.28 16.94
C PRO A 411 12.72 -13.15 15.54
N ALA A 412 12.20 -13.87 14.54
CA ALA A 412 12.64 -13.76 13.16
C ALA A 412 12.40 -12.36 12.60
N PHE A 413 11.23 -11.80 12.86
CA PHE A 413 10.89 -10.44 12.47
C PHE A 413 11.85 -9.41 13.08
N ILE A 414 12.09 -9.48 14.39
CA ILE A 414 13.03 -8.57 15.08
C ILE A 414 14.44 -8.74 14.50
N GLY A 415 14.87 -9.99 14.24
CA GLY A 415 16.18 -10.26 13.66
C GLY A 415 16.36 -9.71 12.26
N ILE A 416 15.36 -9.87 11.38
CA ILE A 416 15.39 -9.34 10.00
C ILE A 416 15.40 -7.82 10.04
N MET A 417 14.54 -7.18 10.84
CA MET A 417 14.50 -5.72 10.93
C MET A 417 15.79 -5.15 11.53
N ALA A 418 16.33 -5.80 12.57
CA ALA A 418 17.62 -5.41 13.13
C ALA A 418 18.75 -5.50 12.10
N LEU A 419 18.77 -6.57 11.29
CA LEU A 419 19.74 -6.73 10.20
C LEU A 419 19.59 -5.63 9.15
N VAL A 420 18.36 -5.36 8.70
CA VAL A 420 18.08 -4.29 7.72
C VAL A 420 18.55 -2.93 8.26
N PHE A 421 18.19 -2.60 9.49
CA PHE A 421 18.61 -1.34 10.08
C PHE A 421 20.14 -1.27 10.29
N TRP A 422 20.76 -2.36 10.73
CA TRP A 422 22.21 -2.40 10.90
C TRP A 422 22.95 -2.21 9.58
N LEU A 423 22.54 -2.88 8.50
CA LEU A 423 23.09 -2.71 7.17
C LEU A 423 22.89 -1.29 6.64
N THR A 424 21.69 -0.73 6.86
CA THR A 424 21.36 0.63 6.38
C THR A 424 22.15 1.70 7.11
N PHE A 425 22.23 1.65 8.45
CA PHE A 425 22.76 2.77 9.24
C PHE A 425 24.21 2.63 9.64
N ASN A 426 24.76 1.40 9.65
CA ASN A 426 26.14 1.18 10.10
C ASN A 426 27.09 0.67 9.01
N VAL A 427 26.57 0.09 7.93
CA VAL A 427 27.41 -0.53 6.90
C VAL A 427 27.27 0.23 5.57
N ILE A 428 26.24 -0.07 4.82
CA ILE A 428 26.08 0.41 3.44
C ILE A 428 25.72 1.90 3.40
N GLY A 429 24.67 2.28 4.13
CA GLY A 429 24.19 3.67 4.13
C GLY A 429 25.21 4.62 4.73
N ALA A 430 25.84 4.26 5.85
CA ALA A 430 26.87 5.07 6.48
C ALA A 430 28.12 5.25 5.57
N TRP A 431 28.55 4.19 4.90
CA TRP A 431 29.67 4.27 3.96
C TRP A 431 29.37 5.19 2.77
N LEU A 432 28.19 5.05 2.17
CA LEU A 432 27.75 5.90 1.07
C LEU A 432 27.52 7.36 1.52
N GLN A 433 27.01 7.55 2.74
CA GLN A 433 26.84 8.87 3.33
C GLN A 433 28.20 9.55 3.48
N GLY A 434 29.19 8.88 4.06
CA GLY A 434 30.53 9.43 4.23
C GLY A 434 31.20 9.84 2.91
N LEU A 435 30.99 9.08 1.83
CA LEU A 435 31.47 9.47 0.50
C LEU A 435 30.78 10.74 -0.03
N LEU A 436 29.46 10.85 0.20
CA LEU A 436 28.71 12.02 -0.26
C LEU A 436 29.07 13.27 0.57
N GLU A 437 29.23 13.11 1.89
CA GLU A 437 29.67 14.20 2.79
C GLU A 437 31.03 14.75 2.38
N GLN A 438 32.01 13.89 2.11
CA GLN A 438 33.34 14.33 1.59
C GLN A 438 33.19 15.09 0.27
N GLY A 439 32.30 14.67 -0.61
CA GLY A 439 32.01 15.38 -1.86
C GLY A 439 31.39 16.76 -1.63
N ILE A 440 30.42 16.85 -0.71
CA ILE A 440 29.77 18.12 -0.34
C ILE A 440 30.79 19.07 0.32
N GLU A 441 31.60 18.56 1.27
CA GLU A 441 32.64 19.34 1.93
C GLU A 441 33.67 19.87 0.94
N ALA A 442 34.14 19.04 0.02
CA ALA A 442 35.06 19.47 -1.05
C ALA A 442 34.45 20.56 -1.93
N LEU A 443 33.16 20.41 -2.30
CA LEU A 443 32.46 21.42 -3.11
C LEU A 443 32.27 22.73 -2.32
N THR A 444 31.96 22.64 -1.03
CA THR A 444 31.81 23.79 -0.14
C THR A 444 33.14 24.52 0.00
N ALA A 445 34.25 23.81 0.23
CA ALA A 445 35.58 24.39 0.33
C ALA A 445 36.06 25.08 -0.99
N LEU A 446 35.73 24.47 -2.14
CA LEU A 446 35.99 25.09 -3.44
C LEU A 446 35.19 26.38 -3.62
N THR A 447 33.90 26.35 -3.22
CA THR A 447 33.04 27.53 -3.32
C THR A 447 33.48 28.63 -2.35
N ASP A 448 33.85 28.28 -1.13
CA ASP A 448 34.38 29.18 -0.10
C ASP A 448 35.65 29.90 -0.60
N SER A 449 36.60 29.15 -1.16
CA SER A 449 37.81 29.69 -1.72
C SER A 449 37.56 30.61 -2.94
N ALA A 450 36.61 30.26 -3.79
CA ALA A 450 36.21 31.07 -4.94
C ALA A 450 35.54 32.40 -4.51
N LEU A 451 34.60 32.34 -3.56
CA LEU A 451 33.92 33.52 -3.02
C LEU A 451 34.91 34.48 -2.31
N SER A 452 35.85 33.92 -1.57
CA SER A 452 36.91 34.64 -0.91
C SER A 452 37.86 35.33 -1.95
N ALA A 453 38.23 34.61 -3.03
CA ALA A 453 39.05 35.16 -4.12
C ALA A 453 38.35 36.31 -4.89
N TRP A 454 37.00 36.26 -4.98
CA TRP A 454 36.21 37.30 -5.63
C TRP A 454 35.87 38.49 -4.72
N ASN A 455 36.35 38.48 -3.46
CA ASN A 455 36.04 39.51 -2.45
C ASN A 455 34.52 39.79 -2.32
N VAL A 456 33.73 38.74 -2.30
CA VAL A 456 32.27 38.85 -2.17
C VAL A 456 31.92 39.39 -0.77
N SER A 457 30.85 40.16 -0.67
CA SER A 457 30.43 40.71 0.62
C SER A 457 30.24 39.62 1.67
N PRO A 458 30.63 39.82 2.94
CA PRO A 458 30.50 38.82 4.02
C PRO A 458 29.11 38.25 4.17
N MET A 459 28.09 39.04 3.89
CA MET A 459 26.69 38.64 3.94
C MET A 459 26.35 37.62 2.84
N LEU A 460 26.77 37.86 1.60
CA LEU A 460 26.54 36.91 0.50
C LEU A 460 27.37 35.64 0.68
N HIS A 461 28.58 35.77 1.25
CA HIS A 461 29.43 34.65 1.58
C HIS A 461 28.74 33.72 2.61
N SER A 462 28.26 34.27 3.75
CA SER A 462 27.50 33.51 4.76
C SER A 462 26.20 32.92 4.21
N LEU A 463 25.46 33.66 3.37
CA LEU A 463 24.25 33.11 2.73
C LEU A 463 24.58 31.87 1.90
N VAL A 464 25.65 31.90 1.12
CA VAL A 464 25.99 30.77 0.25
C VAL A 464 26.57 29.61 1.05
N ILE A 465 27.52 29.85 1.95
CA ILE A 465 28.17 28.76 2.69
C ILE A 465 27.29 28.23 3.81
N ASP A 466 26.78 29.10 4.70
CA ASP A 466 26.02 28.68 5.86
C ASP A 466 24.53 28.40 5.52
N GLY A 467 23.94 29.30 4.72
CA GLY A 467 22.54 29.19 4.35
C GLY A 467 22.26 28.09 3.32
N ILE A 468 22.99 28.09 2.20
CA ILE A 468 22.74 27.17 1.08
C ILE A 468 23.47 25.83 1.30
N PHE A 469 24.81 25.87 1.36
CA PHE A 469 25.58 24.62 1.51
C PHE A 469 25.38 23.96 2.85
N GLY A 470 25.32 24.72 3.95
CA GLY A 470 25.02 24.18 5.28
C GLY A 470 23.61 23.57 5.36
N GLY A 471 22.60 24.27 4.82
CA GLY A 471 21.21 23.79 4.83
C GLY A 471 20.93 22.63 3.88
N ILE A 472 21.28 22.75 2.60
CA ILE A 472 21.04 21.69 1.61
C ILE A 472 22.00 20.52 1.82
N GLY A 473 23.28 20.79 2.12
CA GLY A 473 24.31 19.78 2.31
C GLY A 473 23.97 18.80 3.41
N SER A 474 23.49 19.30 4.54
CA SER A 474 23.06 18.46 5.67
C SER A 474 21.91 17.52 5.29
N VAL A 475 21.00 17.96 4.44
CA VAL A 475 19.86 17.14 3.99
C VAL A 475 20.24 16.13 2.92
N LEU A 476 21.10 16.56 1.97
CA LEU A 476 21.59 15.67 0.92
C LEU A 476 22.44 14.53 1.48
N SER A 477 23.20 14.77 2.56
CA SER A 477 24.00 13.72 3.19
C SER A 477 23.20 12.52 3.66
N PHE A 478 21.91 12.69 3.96
CA PHE A 478 21.03 11.57 4.33
C PHE A 478 20.42 10.80 3.15
N LEU A 479 20.54 11.30 1.91
CA LEU A 479 19.99 10.64 0.72
C LEU A 479 20.46 9.19 0.57
N PRO A 480 21.76 8.85 0.73
CA PRO A 480 22.22 7.48 0.61
C PRO A 480 21.60 6.52 1.63
N ILE A 481 21.44 6.96 2.86
CA ILE A 481 20.79 6.18 3.92
C ILE A 481 19.32 5.90 3.55
N ILE A 482 18.62 6.92 3.08
CA ILE A 482 17.21 6.81 2.68
C ILE A 482 17.06 5.85 1.50
N VAL A 483 17.90 5.96 0.48
CA VAL A 483 17.91 5.07 -0.70
C VAL A 483 18.22 3.63 -0.29
N THR A 484 19.20 3.43 0.58
CA THR A 484 19.56 2.09 1.10
C THR A 484 18.41 1.47 1.91
N LEU A 485 17.75 2.27 2.75
CA LEU A 485 16.57 1.83 3.50
C LEU A 485 15.44 1.41 2.56
N PHE A 486 15.13 2.24 1.56
CA PHE A 486 14.11 1.91 0.56
C PHE A 486 14.46 0.66 -0.25
N PHE A 487 15.74 0.43 -0.54
CA PHE A 487 16.18 -0.79 -1.20
C PHE A 487 15.77 -2.04 -0.40
N PHE A 488 16.11 -2.09 0.88
CA PHE A 488 15.75 -3.23 1.72
C PHE A 488 14.24 -3.36 1.93
N LEU A 489 13.55 -2.25 2.13
CA LEU A 489 12.10 -2.26 2.32
C LEU A 489 11.37 -2.73 1.06
N SER A 490 11.75 -2.25 -0.12
CA SER A 490 11.19 -2.71 -1.38
C SER A 490 11.47 -4.20 -1.62
N PHE A 491 12.66 -4.66 -1.25
CA PHE A 491 13.00 -6.07 -1.31
C PHE A 491 12.08 -6.92 -0.40
N LEU A 492 11.83 -6.48 0.82
CA LEU A 492 10.92 -7.18 1.75
C LEU A 492 9.46 -7.12 1.28
N GLU A 493 9.04 -6.02 0.67
CA GLU A 493 7.69 -5.82 0.12
C GLU A 493 7.46 -6.73 -1.09
N ASP A 494 8.30 -6.64 -2.09
CA ASP A 494 8.19 -7.41 -3.34
C ASP A 494 8.39 -8.92 -3.12
N SER A 495 9.18 -9.30 -2.11
CA SER A 495 9.36 -10.72 -1.74
C SER A 495 8.12 -11.35 -1.12
N GLY A 496 7.09 -10.56 -0.73
CA GLY A 496 5.90 -11.03 -0.02
C GLY A 496 6.06 -11.16 1.50
N TYR A 497 7.22 -10.79 2.07
CA TYR A 497 7.46 -10.87 3.52
C TYR A 497 6.60 -9.87 4.31
N MET A 498 6.35 -8.68 3.77
CA MET A 498 5.53 -7.66 4.44
C MET A 498 4.08 -8.12 4.67
N ALA A 499 3.52 -8.94 3.77
CA ALA A 499 2.21 -9.56 3.96
C ALA A 499 2.18 -10.47 5.19
N ARG A 500 3.25 -11.27 5.40
CA ARG A 500 3.38 -12.14 6.57
C ARG A 500 3.51 -11.37 7.87
N ILE A 501 4.26 -10.26 7.85
CA ILE A 501 4.35 -9.38 9.04
C ILE A 501 2.98 -8.81 9.39
N ALA A 502 2.24 -8.33 8.39
CA ALA A 502 0.88 -7.82 8.60
C ALA A 502 -0.04 -8.90 9.19
N PHE A 503 0.05 -10.14 8.70
CA PHE A 503 -0.67 -11.29 9.23
C PHE A 503 -0.32 -11.59 10.71
N VAL A 504 0.97 -11.61 11.05
CA VAL A 504 1.45 -11.88 12.41
C VAL A 504 1.01 -10.79 13.40
N MET A 505 1.02 -9.52 12.96
CA MET A 505 0.81 -8.34 13.81
C MET A 505 -0.65 -7.90 13.92
N ASP A 506 -1.58 -8.44 13.11
CA ASP A 506 -2.97 -7.97 13.04
C ASP A 506 -3.67 -7.99 14.41
N LYS A 507 -3.55 -9.07 15.16
CA LYS A 507 -4.19 -9.18 16.48
C LYS A 507 -3.72 -8.12 17.48
N LEU A 508 -2.43 -7.78 17.47
CA LEU A 508 -1.88 -6.74 18.36
C LEU A 508 -2.36 -5.35 17.95
N LEU A 509 -2.26 -5.04 16.67
CA LEU A 509 -2.62 -3.71 16.17
C LEU A 509 -4.12 -3.45 16.27
N ARG A 510 -4.95 -4.45 16.07
CA ARG A 510 -6.40 -4.34 16.23
C ARG A 510 -6.82 -3.95 17.67
N LYS A 511 -6.10 -4.41 18.69
CA LYS A 511 -6.37 -3.99 20.08
C LYS A 511 -6.27 -2.47 20.23
N ILE A 512 -5.33 -1.84 19.56
CA ILE A 512 -5.15 -0.38 19.57
C ILE A 512 -5.96 0.33 18.46
N GLY A 513 -6.75 -0.39 17.69
CA GLY A 513 -7.66 0.18 16.68
C GLY A 513 -7.06 0.32 15.28
N LEU A 514 -5.93 -0.31 14.99
CA LEU A 514 -5.27 -0.34 13.68
C LEU A 514 -5.38 -1.72 13.03
N SER A 515 -5.32 -1.77 11.71
CA SER A 515 -5.21 -3.03 10.95
C SER A 515 -3.77 -3.56 10.94
N GLY A 516 -3.59 -4.85 10.69
CA GLY A 516 -2.26 -5.47 10.59
C GLY A 516 -1.35 -4.80 9.56
N ARG A 517 -1.92 -4.28 8.47
CA ARG A 517 -1.18 -3.56 7.43
C ARG A 517 -0.53 -2.26 7.93
N SER A 518 -1.07 -1.64 8.98
CA SER A 518 -0.51 -0.41 9.57
C SER A 518 0.89 -0.59 10.17
N ILE A 519 1.32 -1.84 10.42
CA ILE A 519 2.68 -2.11 10.92
C ILE A 519 3.76 -1.63 9.94
N VAL A 520 3.51 -1.75 8.64
CA VAL A 520 4.51 -1.41 7.61
C VAL A 520 4.90 0.07 7.65
N PRO A 521 3.97 1.04 7.53
CA PRO A 521 4.26 2.45 7.71
C PRO A 521 4.92 2.79 9.06
N MET A 522 4.49 2.15 10.14
CA MET A 522 5.05 2.39 11.47
C MET A 522 6.50 1.90 11.59
N LEU A 523 6.83 0.74 11.01
CA LEU A 523 8.19 0.22 10.98
C LEU A 523 9.12 1.11 10.16
N ILE A 524 8.66 1.57 8.99
CA ILE A 524 9.39 2.52 8.17
C ILE A 524 9.66 3.81 8.96
N GLY A 525 8.71 4.22 9.82
CA GLY A 525 8.82 5.37 10.71
C GLY A 525 10.00 5.33 11.68
N PHE A 526 10.47 4.15 12.10
CA PHE A 526 11.70 4.00 12.90
C PHE A 526 12.95 4.40 12.11
N GLY A 527 12.95 4.24 10.81
CA GLY A 527 14.01 4.76 9.95
C GLY A 527 13.82 6.25 9.67
N CYS A 528 12.71 6.62 9.06
CA CYS A 528 12.36 8.00 8.73
C CYS A 528 10.83 8.18 8.69
N THR A 529 10.33 9.25 9.31
CA THR A 529 8.89 9.56 9.33
C THR A 529 8.33 9.87 7.93
N VAL A 530 9.11 10.52 7.06
CA VAL A 530 8.68 10.90 5.69
C VAL A 530 8.22 9.68 4.88
N PRO A 531 9.06 8.66 4.64
CA PRO A 531 8.63 7.47 3.92
C PRO A 531 7.57 6.67 4.69
N GLY A 532 7.60 6.69 6.03
CA GLY A 532 6.56 6.06 6.84
C GLY A 532 5.16 6.65 6.57
N VAL A 533 5.06 7.97 6.50
CA VAL A 533 3.81 8.66 6.12
C VAL A 533 3.39 8.32 4.69
N MET A 534 4.33 8.31 3.75
CA MET A 534 4.03 7.97 2.34
C MET A 534 3.57 6.52 2.17
N ALA A 535 4.16 5.59 2.90
CA ALA A 535 3.77 4.18 2.85
C ALA A 535 2.33 3.94 3.35
N SER A 536 1.75 4.87 4.10
CA SER A 536 0.34 4.76 4.54
C SER A 536 -0.68 4.78 3.40
N ARG A 537 -0.28 5.15 2.17
CA ARG A 537 -1.14 5.10 0.97
C ARG A 537 -1.62 3.69 0.64
N THR A 538 -0.85 2.67 1.04
CA THR A 538 -1.23 1.25 0.83
C THR A 538 -2.34 0.77 1.76
N LEU A 539 -2.79 1.61 2.69
CA LEU A 539 -3.87 1.27 3.61
C LEU A 539 -5.24 1.51 2.96
N PRO A 540 -6.13 0.51 2.95
CA PRO A 540 -7.40 0.57 2.22
C PRO A 540 -8.44 1.50 2.88
N SER A 541 -8.25 1.85 4.16
CA SER A 541 -9.17 2.67 4.92
C SER A 541 -8.60 4.06 5.19
N GLU A 542 -9.37 5.09 4.89
CA GLU A 542 -9.02 6.47 5.20
C GLU A 542 -8.85 6.68 6.72
N ARG A 543 -9.68 6.01 7.53
CA ARG A 543 -9.60 6.00 8.99
C ARG A 543 -8.27 5.43 9.48
N ASP A 544 -7.92 4.21 9.01
CA ASP A 544 -6.68 3.54 9.39
C ASP A 544 -5.46 4.33 8.89
N ARG A 545 -5.55 4.93 7.70
CA ARG A 545 -4.51 5.80 7.15
C ARG A 545 -4.28 7.04 8.02
N LYS A 546 -5.34 7.79 8.37
CA LYS A 546 -5.24 8.96 9.24
C LYS A 546 -4.65 8.61 10.60
N MET A 547 -5.13 7.54 11.21
CA MET A 547 -4.65 7.08 12.51
C MET A 547 -3.19 6.62 12.45
N THR A 548 -2.79 5.90 11.40
CA THR A 548 -1.41 5.46 11.21
C THR A 548 -0.47 6.64 11.00
N ILE A 549 -0.84 7.62 10.17
CA ILE A 549 -0.05 8.84 9.96
C ILE A 549 0.12 9.61 11.28
N MET A 550 -0.92 9.70 12.09
CA MET A 550 -0.86 10.37 13.39
C MET A 550 0.07 9.65 14.39
N MET A 551 0.17 8.30 14.29
CA MET A 551 1.00 7.48 15.17
C MET A 551 2.46 7.36 14.71
N THR A 552 2.73 7.41 13.40
CA THR A 552 4.06 7.22 12.82
C THR A 552 5.15 8.12 13.45
N PRO A 553 4.94 9.43 13.73
CA PRO A 553 5.97 10.29 14.32
C PRO A 553 6.36 9.97 15.77
N PHE A 554 5.57 9.15 16.49
CA PHE A 554 5.96 8.65 17.82
C PHE A 554 7.08 7.61 17.73
N MET A 555 7.25 7.00 16.57
CA MET A 555 8.39 6.12 16.32
C MET A 555 9.67 6.95 16.24
N SER A 556 10.70 6.49 16.97
CA SER A 556 11.97 7.21 17.01
C SER A 556 12.73 7.03 15.69
N CYS A 557 12.79 8.08 14.87
CA CYS A 557 13.57 8.05 13.64
C CYS A 557 15.08 8.26 13.95
N THR A 558 15.94 7.89 12.99
CA THR A 558 17.40 7.94 13.12
C THR A 558 17.95 9.34 13.33
N ALA A 559 17.30 10.38 12.77
CA ALA A 559 17.69 11.77 13.00
C ALA A 559 17.61 12.23 14.47
N LYS A 560 16.94 11.47 15.34
CA LYS A 560 16.90 11.72 16.79
C LYS A 560 18.10 11.12 17.54
N LEU A 561 18.81 10.16 16.94
CA LEU A 561 19.93 9.46 17.57
C LEU A 561 21.09 10.40 17.99
N PRO A 562 21.51 11.38 17.18
CA PRO A 562 22.51 12.35 17.60
C PRO A 562 22.14 13.09 18.90
N ILE A 563 20.84 13.45 19.05
CA ILE A 563 20.34 14.10 20.28
C ILE A 563 20.51 13.17 21.47
N TYR A 564 20.10 11.90 21.32
CA TYR A 564 20.23 10.92 22.39
C TYR A 564 21.70 10.67 22.75
N GLY A 565 22.56 10.52 21.76
CA GLY A 565 24.00 10.33 21.96
C GLY A 565 24.64 11.50 22.71
N PHE A 566 24.37 12.73 22.29
CA PHE A 566 24.90 13.94 22.89
C PHE A 566 24.51 14.08 24.38
N PHE A 567 23.22 14.00 24.69
CA PHE A 567 22.77 14.14 26.08
C PHE A 567 23.14 12.95 26.97
N THR A 568 23.14 11.73 26.43
CA THR A 568 23.54 10.56 27.22
C THR A 568 25.04 10.52 27.50
N ALA A 569 25.88 11.00 26.58
CA ALA A 569 27.31 11.14 26.82
C ALA A 569 27.61 12.21 27.88
N ALA A 570 26.91 13.35 27.86
CA ALA A 570 27.10 14.45 28.80
C ALA A 570 26.62 14.13 30.23
N PHE A 571 25.41 13.56 30.36
CA PHE A 571 24.78 13.39 31.68
C PHE A 571 24.83 11.97 32.26
N PHE A 572 25.04 10.95 31.42
CA PHE A 572 24.91 9.53 31.83
C PHE A 572 26.04 8.66 31.29
N PRO A 573 27.30 8.96 31.60
CA PRO A 573 28.43 8.18 31.10
C PRO A 573 28.29 6.72 31.53
N GLY A 574 28.46 5.78 30.57
CA GLY A 574 28.34 4.33 30.79
C GLY A 574 26.91 3.77 30.81
N LYS A 575 25.86 4.59 30.84
CA LYS A 575 24.43 4.14 30.80
C LYS A 575 23.70 4.56 29.51
N GLY A 576 24.39 5.13 28.54
CA GLY A 576 23.81 5.70 27.33
C GLY A 576 22.94 4.70 26.56
N ALA A 577 23.43 3.48 26.36
CA ALA A 577 22.70 2.43 25.62
C ALA A 577 21.35 2.06 26.29
N ILE A 578 21.33 1.97 27.64
CA ILE A 578 20.09 1.64 28.38
C ILE A 578 19.07 2.78 28.25
N ILE A 579 19.52 4.03 28.33
CA ILE A 579 18.64 5.20 28.21
C ILE A 579 18.10 5.31 26.77
N MET A 580 18.93 5.08 25.75
CA MET A 580 18.47 5.07 24.35
C MET A 580 17.38 4.01 24.13
N VAL A 581 17.61 2.78 24.59
CA VAL A 581 16.60 1.70 24.52
C VAL A 581 15.33 2.11 25.29
N GLY A 582 15.48 2.68 26.48
CA GLY A 582 14.36 3.21 27.26
C GLY A 582 13.56 4.28 26.52
N LEU A 583 14.21 5.20 25.82
CA LEU A 583 13.55 6.21 24.97
C LEU A 583 12.74 5.58 23.84
N TYR A 584 13.30 4.57 23.15
CA TYR A 584 12.56 3.85 22.09
C TYR A 584 11.29 3.21 22.66
N PHE A 585 11.38 2.50 23.78
CA PHE A 585 10.20 1.92 24.44
C PHE A 585 9.21 2.97 24.91
N THR A 586 9.69 4.11 25.44
CA THR A 586 8.83 5.24 25.83
C THR A 586 8.04 5.78 24.67
N GLY A 587 8.66 5.95 23.49
CA GLY A 587 7.98 6.37 22.26
C GLY A 587 6.87 5.40 21.85
N ILE A 588 7.16 4.09 21.86
CA ILE A 588 6.18 3.04 21.54
C ILE A 588 5.02 3.05 22.54
N ILE A 589 5.30 3.10 23.85
CA ILE A 589 4.26 3.08 24.90
C ILE A 589 3.35 4.30 24.77
N ILE A 590 3.92 5.50 24.62
CA ILE A 590 3.13 6.74 24.45
C ILE A 590 2.34 6.69 23.14
N GLY A 591 2.92 6.18 22.05
CA GLY A 591 2.20 5.95 20.80
C GLY A 591 1.00 5.03 20.98
N ILE A 592 1.15 3.91 21.71
CA ILE A 592 0.05 2.98 22.01
C ILE A 592 -1.03 3.69 22.87
N LEU A 593 -0.66 4.45 23.88
CA LEU A 593 -1.60 5.20 24.72
C LEU A 593 -2.37 6.23 23.89
N CYS A 594 -1.68 6.98 23.04
CA CYS A 594 -2.29 7.93 22.12
C CYS A 594 -3.24 7.23 21.12
N ALA A 595 -2.87 6.04 20.62
CA ALA A 595 -3.72 5.25 19.74
C ALA A 595 -5.00 4.80 20.45
N LEU A 596 -4.91 4.33 21.70
CA LEU A 596 -6.07 3.91 22.48
C LEU A 596 -7.02 5.10 22.78
N ILE A 597 -6.48 6.25 23.11
CA ILE A 597 -7.26 7.49 23.32
C ILE A 597 -7.95 7.90 22.02
N SER A 598 -7.21 7.90 20.92
CA SER A 598 -7.71 8.30 19.60
C SER A 598 -8.78 7.34 19.07
N LYS A 599 -8.65 6.03 19.33
CA LYS A 599 -9.66 5.00 19.02
C LYS A 599 -10.98 5.31 19.70
N GLY A 600 -10.95 5.75 20.97
CA GLY A 600 -12.15 6.06 21.76
C GLY A 600 -12.80 7.39 21.39
N THR A 601 -12.04 8.36 20.89
CA THR A 601 -12.47 9.75 20.68
C THR A 601 -12.68 10.08 19.20
N MET A 602 -11.61 10.12 18.41
CA MET A 602 -11.61 10.63 17.03
C MET A 602 -11.91 9.53 15.98
N PHE A 603 -11.44 8.30 16.22
CA PHE A 603 -11.51 7.19 15.26
C PHE A 603 -12.38 6.06 15.77
N LYS A 604 -13.66 6.38 16.03
CA LYS A 604 -14.67 5.39 16.44
C LYS A 604 -14.91 4.37 15.32
N GLY A 605 -15.20 3.13 15.70
CA GLY A 605 -15.45 2.02 14.78
C GLY A 605 -14.33 0.97 14.82
N GLU A 606 -14.56 -0.14 14.15
CA GLU A 606 -13.60 -1.23 14.05
C GLU A 606 -12.58 -0.99 12.93
N ALA A 607 -11.40 -1.56 13.06
CA ALA A 607 -10.42 -1.59 11.98
C ALA A 607 -10.98 -2.41 10.82
N VAL A 608 -10.68 -1.99 9.59
CA VAL A 608 -11.11 -2.70 8.37
C VAL A 608 -10.79 -4.18 8.48
N PRO A 609 -11.71 -5.06 8.08
CA PRO A 609 -11.48 -6.49 8.06
C PRO A 609 -10.19 -6.86 7.33
N PHE A 610 -9.47 -7.80 7.91
CA PHE A 610 -8.21 -8.24 7.36
C PHE A 610 -8.46 -9.49 6.50
N VAL A 611 -8.78 -9.25 5.25
CA VAL A 611 -8.84 -10.30 4.24
C VAL A 611 -7.66 -10.08 3.32
N MET A 612 -6.74 -11.01 3.29
CA MET A 612 -5.52 -10.89 2.50
C MET A 612 -5.05 -12.25 2.01
N GLU A 613 -4.60 -12.26 0.76
CA GLU A 613 -3.86 -13.38 0.20
C GLU A 613 -2.40 -13.32 0.66
N LEU A 614 -1.81 -14.48 0.93
CA LEU A 614 -0.39 -14.60 1.19
C LEU A 614 0.32 -15.02 -0.11
N PRO A 615 0.94 -14.07 -0.86
CA PRO A 615 1.58 -14.38 -2.12
C PRO A 615 2.79 -15.30 -1.89
N ASN A 616 3.12 -16.15 -2.87
CA ASN A 616 4.35 -16.93 -2.82
C ASN A 616 5.58 -16.02 -2.72
N TYR A 617 6.64 -16.49 -2.01
CA TYR A 617 7.89 -15.74 -1.96
C TYR A 617 8.55 -15.72 -3.33
N ARG A 618 8.81 -14.52 -3.82
CA ARG A 618 9.47 -14.29 -5.10
C ARG A 618 10.67 -13.36 -4.95
N MET A 619 11.69 -13.57 -5.77
CA MET A 619 12.81 -12.63 -5.83
C MET A 619 12.41 -11.43 -6.67
N PRO A 620 12.58 -10.20 -6.12
CA PRO A 620 12.28 -8.97 -6.86
C PRO A 620 13.12 -8.83 -8.12
N GLY A 621 12.55 -8.31 -9.18
CA GLY A 621 13.28 -7.99 -10.41
C GLY A 621 14.22 -6.80 -10.20
N ALA A 622 15.51 -6.97 -10.45
CA ALA A 622 16.53 -5.93 -10.21
C ALA A 622 16.21 -4.59 -10.92
N LYS A 623 15.67 -4.65 -12.14
CA LYS A 623 15.27 -3.46 -12.90
C LYS A 623 14.11 -2.71 -12.25
N ASN A 624 13.11 -3.42 -11.74
CA ASN A 624 11.96 -2.81 -11.09
C ASN A 624 12.38 -2.14 -9.78
N VAL A 625 13.22 -2.80 -8.98
CA VAL A 625 13.78 -2.25 -7.75
C VAL A 625 14.59 -0.98 -8.06
N ALA A 626 15.45 -1.00 -9.09
CA ALA A 626 16.25 0.17 -9.48
C ALA A 626 15.37 1.36 -9.92
N MET A 627 14.32 1.12 -10.69
CA MET A 627 13.38 2.17 -11.10
C MET A 627 12.63 2.76 -9.90
N LEU A 628 12.13 1.91 -9.00
CA LEU A 628 11.44 2.34 -7.79
C LEU A 628 12.36 3.17 -6.88
N LEU A 629 13.62 2.76 -6.72
CA LEU A 629 14.62 3.52 -5.98
C LEU A 629 14.89 4.89 -6.60
N TRP A 630 14.99 4.95 -7.93
CA TRP A 630 15.17 6.22 -8.64
C TRP A 630 13.98 7.16 -8.43
N ASP A 631 12.77 6.67 -8.54
CA ASP A 631 11.55 7.45 -8.32
C ASP A 631 11.48 8.00 -6.88
N LYS A 632 11.81 7.17 -5.89
CA LYS A 632 11.86 7.59 -4.48
C LYS A 632 12.97 8.60 -4.21
N ALA A 633 14.16 8.40 -4.80
CA ALA A 633 15.27 9.33 -4.69
C ALA A 633 14.93 10.69 -5.34
N LYS A 634 14.34 10.67 -6.53
CA LYS A 634 13.88 11.87 -7.25
C LYS A 634 12.84 12.66 -6.44
N ASP A 635 11.84 11.97 -5.90
CA ASP A 635 10.80 12.56 -5.07
C ASP A 635 11.37 13.22 -3.80
N PHE A 636 12.35 12.55 -3.17
CA PHE A 636 13.05 13.11 -2.02
C PHE A 636 13.88 14.36 -2.40
N LEU A 637 14.64 14.31 -3.49
CA LEU A 637 15.42 15.44 -3.99
C LEU A 637 14.54 16.64 -4.32
N GLN A 638 13.42 16.44 -5.00
CA GLN A 638 12.48 17.53 -5.29
C GLN A 638 11.97 18.20 -4.01
N ARG A 639 11.68 17.46 -2.98
CA ARG A 639 11.25 18.00 -1.67
C ARG A 639 12.37 18.70 -0.93
N ALA A 640 13.58 18.14 -0.98
CA ALA A 640 14.75 18.79 -0.39
C ALA A 640 14.99 20.17 -1.01
N PHE A 641 14.96 20.26 -2.32
CA PHE A 641 15.18 21.53 -3.02
C PHE A 641 14.00 22.53 -2.95
N THR A 642 12.77 22.10 -2.69
CA THR A 642 11.65 23.03 -2.58
C THR A 642 11.37 23.47 -1.15
N VAL A 643 11.03 22.53 -0.27
CA VAL A 643 10.56 22.86 1.07
C VAL A 643 11.72 23.15 2.03
N ILE A 644 12.72 22.28 2.03
CA ILE A 644 13.80 22.36 3.01
C ILE A 644 14.73 23.53 2.69
N PHE A 645 15.02 23.76 1.40
CA PHE A 645 15.83 24.91 0.97
C PHE A 645 15.23 26.25 1.39
N ILE A 646 13.93 26.47 1.11
CA ILE A 646 13.26 27.71 1.52
C ILE A 646 13.31 27.87 3.05
N ALA A 647 13.03 26.79 3.75
CA ALA A 647 13.02 26.79 5.20
C ALA A 647 14.43 27.05 5.79
N SER A 648 15.51 26.51 5.17
CA SER A 648 16.89 26.77 5.60
C SER A 648 17.26 28.24 5.43
N ILE A 649 16.88 28.87 4.32
CA ILE A 649 17.10 30.31 4.10
C ILE A 649 16.35 31.14 5.16
N VAL A 650 15.10 30.77 5.48
CA VAL A 650 14.32 31.48 6.50
C VAL A 650 15.00 31.38 7.88
N VAL A 651 15.46 30.19 8.26
CA VAL A 651 16.15 30.01 9.56
C VAL A 651 17.49 30.74 9.56
N TRP A 652 18.30 30.64 8.48
CA TRP A 652 19.54 31.43 8.34
C TRP A 652 19.26 32.92 8.50
N PHE A 653 18.23 33.45 7.83
CA PHE A 653 17.83 34.85 7.96
C PHE A 653 17.50 35.24 9.41
N LEU A 654 16.69 34.41 10.09
CA LEU A 654 16.30 34.66 11.50
C LEU A 654 17.48 34.55 12.48
N GLN A 655 18.51 33.76 12.14
CA GLN A 655 19.74 33.64 12.96
C GLN A 655 20.73 34.77 12.71
N THR A 656 20.80 35.30 11.48
CA THR A 656 21.80 36.26 11.06
C THR A 656 21.41 37.71 11.32
N PHE A 657 20.09 38.00 11.38
CA PHE A 657 19.59 39.38 11.51
C PHE A 657 18.87 39.63 12.83
N ASP A 658 18.97 40.89 13.31
CA ASP A 658 18.11 41.43 14.36
C ASP A 658 16.77 41.98 13.77
N PHE A 659 15.85 42.42 14.62
CA PHE A 659 14.57 43.02 14.18
C PHE A 659 14.73 44.36 13.44
N ARG A 660 15.93 44.93 13.42
CA ARG A 660 16.29 46.18 12.68
C ARG A 660 17.01 45.84 11.38
N LEU A 661 17.12 44.57 11.00
CA LEU A 661 17.82 44.07 9.82
C LEU A 661 19.35 44.34 9.84
N ASN A 662 19.97 44.49 11.01
CA ASN A 662 21.41 44.51 11.14
C ASN A 662 21.96 43.09 11.29
N ILE A 663 23.16 42.84 10.79
CA ILE A 663 23.85 41.57 11.01
C ILE A 663 24.26 41.50 12.48
N VAL A 664 23.93 40.44 13.12
CA VAL A 664 24.14 40.20 14.55
C VAL A 664 25.54 39.66 14.78
N SER A 665 26.26 40.28 15.71
CA SER A 665 27.60 39.81 16.15
C SER A 665 27.45 38.81 17.32
N ASP A 666 26.38 38.90 18.10
CA ASP A 666 26.07 37.99 19.20
C ASP A 666 24.75 37.25 18.91
N SER A 667 24.79 35.93 18.96
CA SER A 667 23.62 35.06 18.71
C SER A 667 22.40 35.40 19.58
N HIS A 668 22.60 36.03 20.74
CA HIS A 668 21.53 36.45 21.66
C HIS A 668 20.61 37.52 21.04
N ASP A 669 21.15 38.40 20.21
CA ASP A 669 20.40 39.52 19.62
C ASP A 669 19.70 39.14 18.31
N SER A 670 19.80 37.89 17.85
CA SER A 670 19.17 37.42 16.65
C SER A 670 17.62 37.37 16.80
N MET A 671 16.90 37.56 15.67
CA MET A 671 15.45 37.41 15.67
C MET A 671 15.01 36.05 16.23
N LEU A 672 15.74 35.00 15.92
CA LEU A 672 15.44 33.64 16.36
C LEU A 672 15.60 33.51 17.88
N ALA A 673 16.64 34.09 18.48
CA ALA A 673 16.87 34.07 19.90
C ALA A 673 15.78 34.84 20.67
N VAL A 674 15.35 35.99 20.15
CA VAL A 674 14.26 36.80 20.76
C VAL A 674 12.94 36.01 20.71
N ILE A 675 12.60 35.36 19.56
CA ILE A 675 11.41 34.51 19.45
C ILE A 675 11.49 33.33 20.41
N ALA A 676 12.66 32.70 20.50
CA ALA A 676 12.90 31.59 21.41
C ALA A 676 12.82 32.02 22.88
N GLY A 677 13.30 33.20 23.21
CA GLY A 677 13.19 33.79 24.56
C GLY A 677 11.73 34.03 24.98
N PHE A 678 10.87 34.41 24.04
CA PHE A 678 9.42 34.52 24.27
C PHE A 678 8.74 33.17 24.52
N ILE A 679 9.24 32.09 23.90
CA ILE A 679 8.70 30.73 24.02
C ILE A 679 9.31 30.02 25.26
N ALA A 680 10.53 30.36 25.67
CA ALA A 680 11.25 29.71 26.76
C ALA A 680 10.45 29.52 28.06
N PRO A 681 9.62 30.48 28.51
CA PRO A 681 8.82 30.32 29.73
C PRO A 681 7.84 29.14 29.69
N VAL A 682 7.41 28.72 28.51
CA VAL A 682 6.53 27.55 28.33
C VAL A 682 7.25 26.25 28.75
N PHE A 683 8.58 26.22 28.63
CA PHE A 683 9.42 25.09 29.00
C PHE A 683 9.98 25.15 30.43
N ALA A 684 9.80 26.26 31.13
CA ALA A 684 10.22 26.40 32.51
C ALA A 684 9.65 25.32 33.46
N PRO A 685 8.36 24.93 33.36
CA PRO A 685 7.80 23.82 34.15
C PRO A 685 8.45 22.48 33.87
N LEU A 686 9.06 22.32 32.70
CA LEU A 686 9.74 21.09 32.27
C LEU A 686 11.23 21.03 32.72
N GLY A 687 11.78 22.16 33.22
CA GLY A 687 13.14 22.27 33.71
C GLY A 687 14.19 22.75 32.72
N PHE A 688 13.77 23.13 31.52
CA PHE A 688 14.67 23.62 30.48
C PHE A 688 14.15 24.91 29.80
N GLY A 689 13.68 25.87 30.62
CA GLY A 689 13.16 27.16 30.16
C GLY A 689 14.26 28.17 29.77
N ASP A 690 15.32 27.76 29.12
CA ASP A 690 16.41 28.62 28.65
C ASP A 690 16.19 28.95 27.14
N TRP A 691 16.52 30.19 26.76
CA TRP A 691 16.35 30.64 25.37
C TRP A 691 17.24 29.85 24.37
N ARG A 692 18.46 29.41 24.82
CA ARG A 692 19.36 28.61 23.96
C ARG A 692 18.76 27.25 23.61
N ILE A 693 18.13 26.60 24.59
CA ILE A 693 17.44 25.34 24.38
C ILE A 693 16.22 25.56 23.46
N SER A 694 15.46 26.62 23.70
CA SER A 694 14.30 26.96 22.87
C SER A 694 14.71 27.27 21.43
N THR A 695 15.82 27.97 21.20
CA THR A 695 16.41 28.23 19.88
C THR A 695 16.77 26.92 19.19
N SER A 696 17.42 26.01 19.91
CA SER A 696 17.80 24.69 19.36
C SER A 696 16.57 23.82 19.00
N LEU A 697 15.51 23.87 19.81
CA LEU A 697 14.27 23.15 19.52
C LEU A 697 13.55 23.70 18.27
N ILE A 698 13.59 25.02 18.05
CA ILE A 698 13.05 25.65 16.84
C ILE A 698 13.91 25.24 15.61
N ALA A 699 15.22 25.27 15.72
CA ALA A 699 16.13 24.78 14.68
C ALA A 699 15.89 23.29 14.41
N GLY A 700 15.67 22.49 15.43
CA GLY A 700 15.35 21.07 15.34
C GLY A 700 13.96 20.76 14.74
N PHE A 701 13.11 21.74 14.54
CA PHE A 701 11.91 21.57 13.70
C PHE A 701 12.26 21.48 12.22
N MET A 702 13.31 22.15 11.78
CA MET A 702 13.83 22.03 10.43
C MET A 702 14.38 20.62 10.17
N ALA A 703 15.39 20.27 10.94
CA ALA A 703 16.05 18.97 10.91
C ALA A 703 16.44 18.61 12.35
N LYS A 704 16.12 17.38 12.79
CA LYS A 704 16.27 16.97 14.19
C LYS A 704 17.70 17.05 14.71
N GLU A 705 18.65 16.72 13.88
CA GLU A 705 20.09 16.81 14.17
C GLU A 705 20.55 18.24 14.46
N SER A 706 19.88 19.26 13.92
CA SER A 706 20.21 20.66 14.14
C SER A 706 20.03 21.09 15.61
N VAL A 707 19.31 20.32 16.42
CA VAL A 707 19.24 20.57 17.88
C VAL A 707 20.63 20.53 18.48
N VAL A 708 21.44 19.53 18.17
CA VAL A 708 22.79 19.34 18.74
C VAL A 708 23.74 20.39 18.20
N SER A 709 23.78 20.59 16.89
CA SER A 709 24.70 21.57 16.29
C SER A 709 24.41 22.99 16.79
N THR A 710 23.16 23.40 16.87
CA THR A 710 22.76 24.71 17.42
C THR A 710 23.16 24.85 18.90
N LEU A 711 22.92 23.83 19.72
CA LEU A 711 23.32 23.84 21.12
C LEU A 711 24.84 23.94 21.28
N THR A 712 25.60 23.19 20.49
CA THR A 712 27.09 23.24 20.54
C THR A 712 27.60 24.63 20.16
N VAL A 713 27.00 25.26 19.16
CA VAL A 713 27.38 26.65 18.79
C VAL A 713 27.03 27.65 19.88
N LEU A 714 25.84 27.53 20.48
CA LEU A 714 25.35 28.49 21.50
C LEU A 714 26.01 28.32 22.87
N LEU A 715 26.59 27.17 23.18
CA LEU A 715 27.15 26.82 24.48
C LEU A 715 28.69 26.74 24.46
N GLY A 716 29.34 26.65 23.28
CA GLY A 716 30.79 26.51 23.17
C GLY A 716 31.37 25.13 23.46
N GLY A 717 30.55 24.18 23.94
CA GLY A 717 31.02 22.81 24.19
C GLY A 717 30.06 21.95 25.03
N THR A 718 30.43 20.68 25.26
CA THR A 718 29.60 19.72 26.03
C THR A 718 29.65 19.95 27.54
N GLU A 719 30.69 20.57 28.05
CA GLU A 719 30.82 20.85 29.51
C GLU A 719 29.86 21.94 29.98
N ASP A 720 29.55 22.91 29.14
CA ASP A 720 28.63 23.99 29.49
C ASP A 720 27.18 23.57 29.61
N ILE A 721 26.78 22.47 28.94
CA ILE A 721 25.40 21.97 29.02
C ILE A 721 25.10 21.33 30.37
N THR A 722 26.10 20.73 31.00
CA THR A 722 25.92 20.15 32.38
C THR A 722 25.81 21.22 33.45
N ALA A 723 26.31 22.42 33.20
CA ALA A 723 26.10 23.59 34.08
C ALA A 723 24.70 24.21 33.86
N LEU A 724 24.12 24.07 32.64
CA LEU A 724 22.83 24.68 32.33
C LEU A 724 21.64 23.81 32.77
N LEU A 725 21.76 22.47 32.68
CA LEU A 725 20.67 21.52 32.95
C LEU A 725 21.02 20.54 34.06
N SER A 726 20.05 20.23 34.93
CA SER A 726 20.17 19.08 35.80
C SER A 726 19.94 17.75 35.05
N PRO A 727 20.44 16.61 35.55
CA PRO A 727 20.19 15.30 34.92
C PRO A 727 18.70 14.98 34.70
N LEU A 728 17.84 15.41 35.65
CA LEU A 728 16.39 15.24 35.50
C LEU A 728 15.81 16.12 34.39
N ALA A 729 16.30 17.37 34.28
CA ALA A 729 15.89 18.25 33.17
C ALA A 729 16.35 17.72 31.81
N ALA A 730 17.53 17.10 31.76
CA ALA A 730 18.06 16.46 30.56
C ALA A 730 17.18 15.26 30.13
N ILE A 731 16.72 14.40 31.06
CA ILE A 731 15.76 13.32 30.75
C ILE A 731 14.44 13.87 30.25
N SER A 732 13.92 14.93 30.93
CA SER A 732 12.68 15.61 30.53
C SER A 732 12.80 16.17 29.11
N LEU A 733 13.92 16.81 28.78
CA LEU A 733 14.23 17.32 27.43
C LEU A 733 14.34 16.20 26.40
N LEU A 734 15.01 15.09 26.74
CA LEU A 734 15.10 13.92 25.84
C LEU A 734 13.72 13.35 25.51
N VAL A 735 12.84 13.23 26.50
CA VAL A 735 11.46 12.76 26.27
C VAL A 735 10.67 13.79 25.43
N PHE A 736 10.89 15.07 25.65
CA PHE A 736 10.28 16.11 24.82
C PHE A 736 10.80 16.00 23.36
N CYS A 737 12.11 15.90 23.15
CA CYS A 737 12.74 15.75 21.83
C CYS A 737 12.30 14.47 21.10
N LEU A 738 12.02 13.39 21.84
CA LEU A 738 11.47 12.15 21.30
C LEU A 738 10.10 12.37 20.67
N LEU A 739 9.21 13.14 21.33
CA LEU A 739 7.78 13.16 21.04
C LEU A 739 7.31 14.42 20.29
N TYR A 740 8.06 15.55 20.41
CA TYR A 740 7.59 16.82 19.81
C TYR A 740 7.56 16.75 18.28
N THR A 741 6.97 17.74 17.67
CA THR A 741 6.65 17.84 16.25
C THR A 741 7.68 17.16 15.31
N PRO A 742 7.26 16.45 14.27
CA PRO A 742 8.19 15.91 13.28
C PRO A 742 8.89 17.03 12.52
N CYS A 743 9.95 16.71 11.78
CA CYS A 743 10.68 17.69 10.96
C CYS A 743 9.79 18.28 9.85
N VAL A 744 10.15 19.43 9.31
CA VAL A 744 9.42 20.15 8.25
C VAL A 744 9.12 19.24 7.05
N ALA A 745 10.05 18.38 6.65
CA ALA A 745 9.86 17.41 5.57
C ALA A 745 8.73 16.41 5.87
N ALA A 746 8.63 15.96 7.12
CA ALA A 746 7.56 15.06 7.54
C ALA A 746 6.21 15.78 7.60
N VAL A 747 6.18 17.03 8.10
CA VAL A 747 4.97 17.87 8.11
C VAL A 747 4.49 18.14 6.68
N ALA A 748 5.40 18.43 5.75
CA ALA A 748 5.08 18.61 4.33
C ALA A 748 4.49 17.32 3.72
N SER A 749 5.02 16.14 4.10
CA SER A 749 4.47 14.85 3.66
C SER A 749 3.08 14.61 4.25
N ILE A 750 2.86 14.89 5.53
CA ILE A 750 1.54 14.81 6.17
C ILE A 750 0.55 15.76 5.49
N ASN A 751 0.97 16.98 5.17
CA ASN A 751 0.15 17.95 4.45
C ASN A 751 -0.29 17.45 3.07
N ARG A 752 0.61 16.78 2.35
CA ARG A 752 0.30 16.18 1.04
C ARG A 752 -0.70 15.03 1.16
N GLU A 753 -0.60 14.22 2.22
CA GLU A 753 -1.46 13.05 2.41
C GLU A 753 -2.83 13.37 3.02
N LEU A 754 -2.89 14.31 3.95
CA LEU A 754 -4.11 14.58 4.72
C LEU A 754 -4.62 16.04 4.60
N GLY A 755 -3.84 16.91 3.97
CA GLY A 755 -4.13 18.33 3.86
C GLY A 755 -3.68 19.18 5.07
N GLY A 756 -3.66 20.52 4.87
CA GLY A 756 -3.05 21.47 5.81
C GLY A 756 -3.68 21.48 7.21
N LYS A 757 -4.99 21.32 7.28
CA LYS A 757 -5.71 21.31 8.56
C LYS A 757 -5.27 20.13 9.45
N TRP A 758 -5.11 18.95 8.86
CA TRP A 758 -4.63 17.77 9.57
C TRP A 758 -3.15 17.88 9.92
N ALA A 759 -2.32 18.40 9.02
CA ALA A 759 -0.90 18.61 9.30
C ALA A 759 -0.69 19.56 10.49
N ALA A 760 -1.37 20.71 10.52
CA ALA A 760 -1.33 21.63 11.66
C ALA A 760 -1.88 20.98 12.95
N GLY A 761 -2.99 20.27 12.87
CA GLY A 761 -3.58 19.55 14.00
C GLY A 761 -2.63 18.52 14.61
N ILE A 762 -1.92 17.75 13.80
CA ILE A 762 -0.95 16.72 14.23
C ILE A 762 0.26 17.40 14.91
N VAL A 763 0.77 18.51 14.36
CA VAL A 763 1.87 19.27 14.98
C VAL A 763 1.49 19.75 16.37
N VAL A 764 0.32 20.40 16.50
CA VAL A 764 -0.17 20.88 17.80
C VAL A 764 -0.39 19.72 18.78
N TRP A 765 -1.02 18.65 18.31
CA TRP A 765 -1.25 17.44 19.10
C TRP A 765 0.05 16.84 19.64
N GLN A 766 1.05 16.68 18.80
CA GLN A 766 2.35 16.11 19.19
C GLN A 766 3.11 17.01 20.17
N CYS A 767 3.10 18.33 19.96
CA CYS A 767 3.70 19.26 20.91
C CYS A 767 3.01 19.19 22.28
N ALA A 768 1.68 19.08 22.32
CA ALA A 768 0.93 18.94 23.57
C ALA A 768 1.24 17.63 24.30
N VAL A 769 1.29 16.50 23.55
CA VAL A 769 1.65 15.19 24.11
C VAL A 769 3.09 15.18 24.61
N ALA A 770 4.03 15.77 23.85
CA ALA A 770 5.43 15.88 24.25
C ALA A 770 5.59 16.69 25.53
N TRP A 771 4.89 17.83 25.63
CA TRP A 771 4.93 18.68 26.80
C TRP A 771 4.35 17.97 28.04
N ALA A 772 3.20 17.31 27.90
CA ALA A 772 2.57 16.56 28.96
C ALA A 772 3.44 15.38 29.45
N ALA A 773 4.02 14.61 28.51
CA ALA A 773 4.88 13.49 28.83
C ALA A 773 6.16 13.93 29.54
N ALA A 774 6.81 15.00 29.07
CA ALA A 774 8.00 15.57 29.69
C ALA A 774 7.71 16.10 31.12
N LEU A 775 6.54 16.74 31.29
CA LEU A 775 6.10 17.19 32.62
C LEU A 775 5.90 16.01 33.57
N ILE A 776 5.23 14.97 33.14
CA ILE A 776 5.00 13.75 33.94
C ILE A 776 6.34 13.13 34.36
N VAL A 777 7.28 12.99 33.41
CA VAL A 777 8.62 12.46 33.70
C VAL A 777 9.34 13.32 34.76
N ARG A 778 9.27 14.64 34.62
CA ARG A 778 9.86 15.55 35.62
C ARG A 778 9.19 15.44 36.99
N LEU A 779 7.86 15.42 37.06
CA LEU A 779 7.13 15.29 38.34
C LEU A 779 7.47 13.95 39.01
N ILE A 780 7.55 12.85 38.27
CA ILE A 780 7.94 11.54 38.81
C ILE A 780 9.39 11.62 39.34
N GLY A 781 10.32 12.21 38.57
CA GLY A 781 11.71 12.36 39.01
C GLY A 781 11.84 13.18 40.31
N LEU A 782 11.12 14.29 40.41
CA LEU A 782 11.07 15.11 41.62
C LEU A 782 10.49 14.32 42.82
N ALA A 783 9.43 13.55 42.60
CA ALA A 783 8.83 12.70 43.62
C ALA A 783 9.77 11.59 44.12
N LEU A 784 10.69 11.12 43.23
CA LEU A 784 11.73 10.14 43.57
C LEU A 784 13.00 10.76 44.15
N GLY A 785 13.01 12.11 44.37
CA GLY A 785 14.16 12.81 44.91
C GLY A 785 15.34 13.02 43.98
N MET A 786 15.10 12.90 42.66
CA MET A 786 16.06 13.23 41.61
C MET A 786 15.99 14.76 41.38
N ALA A 787 16.91 15.54 41.90
CA ALA A 787 16.98 16.98 41.66
C ALA A 787 17.91 17.34 40.50
#